data_52afa2ec2146b7b0e25c4a38c71db1f7
#
_entry.id   52afa2ec2146b7b0e25c4a38c71db1f7
#
_cell.length_a   1.000
_cell.length_b   1.000
_cell.length_c   1.000
_cell.angle_alpha   90.00
_cell.angle_beta   90.00
_cell.angle_gamma   90.00
#
_symmetry.space_group_name_H-M   'P 1'
#
loop_
_entity.id
_entity.type
_entity.pdbx_description
1 polymer ?
#
loop_
_entity_poly.entity_id
_entity_poly.type
_entity_poly.pdbx_seq_one_letter_code
_entity_poly.pdbx_strand_id
1 'polypeptide(L)'
;MSAPRRSTSLRDSSSDSERMEGTGSWDDALDWFKLEHPASRSVSHHANYKCLLEAERVLVEGRGVVLINTDEAGTLIVTNFRLIFLSEGTENIIALGTIPLATIEKFSKMVVKNQSAPRHSEKTPSQRFLQVIGKDMRIVVFGFRSKTKQRRAIYDGLLRCTKPSRLWDLYAFSCGPFKFTNANPKVRLLNEYFRLLGKGLCRASMDMIDNGSYTMSNELWRICNVNSNYIMCPSYPFALIVPKSISDEEVIQASNFRSKGRLPVVSWCHPETGAVLARSSQPLVGLMMNMRSNTDEKLVAELCSQLGDEKKRRRKLYIADARPRKNALANVAMGGGSESSSNYFQSEVVFFGIDNIHSMRESLSRLRDYLDAHGTTSSDGTLSLLRHGGWTWGGGNLSNMSASVSTLGDSGWLIHVQSVLAGSAWIAARVALESASVLVHCSDGWDRTSQLVALANLLLDPYYRTFTGFQALIEKDWLAFGHPFAERGGMPTVSGSSGRPPDLCRQSSVGSFPLPPMCQSSGSFAPPTPSSSHAQNQQSPIFLQWIDCVSQLLRMYPFAFEFSSAFLVDLLDCVLSCRFGNFFCNSEKERQQVGISEACGCLWAYLADLRSSEGRSHVHCNPFYSPLKHNGPLLPPAAALAPTLWPQFHLRWACPSEAQAGELEAQCRIMSIKFSKLQKAKEGAEKKAKETAIVVESLSAELRNEKQLSSSAMALAKRASKETAAIKRAIQSLGCKVHYASGGDTTVDIETSPVKNSQKSVFSPSTRESVGIVQHEDKSDLSVSISVAADDVVSNNPFGRVCDTLCPLRTRDGGCRWPDAGCAQLASQFIGVKADYEALDSLSIYEGYFKTVSTL
;
A
#
# COMPACT_ATOMS: atom_id res chain seq x y z
N MET A 1 33.00 41.08 43.93
CA MET A 1 34.06 40.27 44.57
C MET A 1 33.92 38.89 44.02
N SER A 2 34.69 38.61 43.17
CA SER A 2 35.90 37.79 42.90
C SER A 2 35.59 36.49 42.18
N ALA A 3 35.89 36.49 40.90
CA ALA A 3 36.37 35.29 40.22
C ALA A 3 37.86 35.04 40.64
N PRO A 4 38.48 33.86 40.44
CA PRO A 4 39.25 33.65 39.23
C PRO A 4 39.19 32.20 38.67
N ARG A 5 39.19 32.02 37.34
CA ARG A 5 40.33 31.84 36.41
C ARG A 5 41.06 30.49 36.46
N ARG A 6 40.87 29.76 35.36
CA ARG A 6 41.81 29.15 34.38
C ARG A 6 42.72 28.01 34.84
N SER A 7 42.63 26.89 34.03
CA SER A 7 43.80 26.50 33.24
C SER A 7 43.40 25.56 32.06
N THR A 8 43.98 25.89 30.93
CA THR A 8 43.96 25.26 29.60
C THR A 8 44.89 24.05 29.59
N SER A 9 44.49 22.96 28.90
CA SER A 9 45.46 22.16 28.16
C SER A 9 44.82 21.64 26.87
N LEU A 10 45.42 22.10 25.79
CA LEU A 10 45.31 21.57 24.42
C LEU A 10 45.98 20.21 24.37
N ARG A 11 45.33 19.24 23.74
CA ARG A 11 45.99 18.25 22.87
C ARG A 11 44.95 17.53 22.01
N ASP A 12 45.12 17.78 20.76
CA ASP A 12 45.34 16.95 19.56
C ASP A 12 44.12 16.17 19.03
N SER A 13 43.69 16.70 17.89
CA SER A 13 43.11 16.14 16.68
C SER A 13 43.32 14.63 16.47
N SER A 14 42.22 13.92 16.44
CA SER A 14 42.10 12.73 15.63
C SER A 14 40.74 12.77 14.94
N SER A 15 40.77 12.88 13.64
CA SER A 15 39.80 12.61 12.61
C SER A 15 38.40 12.09 13.07
N ASP A 16 37.46 13.00 13.18
CA ASP A 16 36.06 12.68 13.13
C ASP A 16 35.70 12.22 11.70
N SER A 17 35.66 10.91 11.50
CA SER A 17 34.88 10.36 10.44
C SER A 17 33.43 10.56 10.84
N GLU A 18 32.78 11.56 10.25
CA GLU A 18 31.31 11.68 10.27
C GLU A 18 30.72 10.36 9.78
N ARG A 19 30.29 9.52 10.70
CA ARG A 19 29.34 8.46 10.43
C ARG A 19 28.09 9.17 9.99
N MET A 20 27.78 9.10 8.71
CA MET A 20 26.44 9.32 8.20
C MET A 20 25.54 8.26 8.85
N GLU A 21 24.91 8.59 9.96
CA GLU A 21 23.77 7.88 10.53
C GLU A 21 22.56 8.18 9.67
N GLY A 22 22.49 7.49 8.54
CA GLY A 22 21.35 7.46 7.63
C GLY A 22 20.81 6.04 7.52
N THR A 23 20.76 5.34 8.64
CA THR A 23 20.16 4.04 8.74
C THR A 23 18.86 4.20 9.50
N GLY A 24 17.74 4.22 8.77
CA GLY A 24 16.48 3.79 9.33
C GLY A 24 16.70 2.36 9.80
N SER A 25 17.27 2.27 10.98
CA SER A 25 17.76 1.04 11.57
C SER A 25 16.58 0.20 12.01
N TRP A 26 16.71 -1.09 11.90
CA TRP A 26 15.90 -2.09 12.56
C TRP A 26 15.73 -1.84 14.07
N ASP A 27 16.58 -1.02 14.68
CA ASP A 27 16.46 -0.55 16.06
C ASP A 27 15.25 0.37 16.29
N ASP A 28 14.85 1.16 15.28
CA ASP A 28 13.69 2.06 15.38
C ASP A 28 12.37 1.28 15.30
N ALA A 29 12.30 0.20 14.52
CA ALA A 29 11.17 -0.74 14.53
C ALA A 29 11.01 -1.43 15.89
N LEU A 30 12.02 -1.37 16.76
CA LEU A 30 12.02 -1.94 18.10
C LEU A 30 11.68 -0.91 19.19
N ASP A 31 11.64 0.37 18.89
CA ASP A 31 11.33 1.42 19.89
C ASP A 31 9.92 1.27 20.47
N TRP A 32 8.99 0.64 19.77
CA TRP A 32 7.71 0.31 20.37
C TRP A 32 7.80 -0.74 21.50
N PHE A 33 8.94 -1.46 21.60
CA PHE A 33 9.27 -2.27 22.79
C PHE A 33 9.87 -1.47 23.94
N LYS A 34 10.43 -0.29 23.67
CA LYS A 34 11.20 0.52 24.62
C LYS A 34 10.45 1.69 25.23
N LEU A 35 9.20 2.01 24.78
CA LEU A 35 8.44 3.16 25.30
C LEU A 35 8.19 3.03 26.81
N GLU A 36 8.99 3.73 27.57
CA GLU A 36 8.94 3.82 29.02
C GLU A 36 7.90 4.86 29.47
N HIS A 37 6.95 4.43 30.31
CA HIS A 37 6.22 5.34 31.16
C HIS A 37 6.31 4.86 32.63
N PRO A 38 6.48 5.79 33.60
CA PRO A 38 6.62 5.40 35.00
C PRO A 38 5.33 4.79 35.54
N ALA A 39 5.43 3.52 35.91
CA ALA A 39 4.31 2.75 36.48
C ALA A 39 3.95 3.23 37.88
N SER A 40 2.67 3.37 38.18
CA SER A 40 2.14 3.54 39.51
C SER A 40 2.33 2.25 40.33
N ARG A 41 2.83 2.40 41.55
CA ARG A 41 3.25 1.32 42.46
C ARG A 41 2.07 0.44 42.91
N SER A 42 2.09 -0.86 42.59
CA SER A 42 1.45 -1.89 43.40
C SER A 42 2.50 -2.95 43.76
N VAL A 43 2.59 -3.23 45.03
CA VAL A 43 3.63 -4.04 45.68
C VAL A 43 3.36 -5.53 45.45
N SER A 44 4.19 -6.17 44.62
CA SER A 44 4.41 -7.63 44.67
C SER A 44 5.89 -7.91 44.38
N HIS A 45 6.50 -8.86 45.10
CA HIS A 45 7.92 -9.23 45.04
C HIS A 45 8.37 -9.79 43.66
N HIS A 46 8.12 -9.07 42.56
CA HIS A 46 8.69 -9.38 41.25
C HIS A 46 9.76 -8.32 40.93
N ALA A 47 10.88 -8.75 40.40
CA ALA A 47 11.93 -7.86 39.93
C ALA A 47 11.30 -6.78 39.04
N ASN A 48 11.55 -5.50 39.37
CA ASN A 48 10.96 -4.37 38.69
C ASN A 48 11.75 -4.14 37.37
N TYR A 49 11.38 -4.81 36.30
CA TYR A 49 12.01 -4.64 34.99
C TYR A 49 11.57 -3.32 34.37
N LYS A 50 12.52 -2.43 34.12
CA LYS A 50 12.29 -1.12 33.49
C LYS A 50 11.69 -1.20 32.07
N CYS A 51 11.81 -2.35 31.45
CA CYS A 51 11.37 -2.58 30.06
C CYS A 51 9.90 -2.96 29.92
N LEU A 52 9.15 -3.07 31.02
CA LEU A 52 7.73 -3.43 30.96
C LEU A 52 6.88 -2.25 30.46
N LEU A 53 5.93 -2.55 29.60
CA LEU A 53 4.92 -1.61 29.12
C LEU A 53 3.86 -1.35 30.21
N GLU A 54 3.04 -0.33 30.01
CA GLU A 54 1.89 -0.05 30.86
C GLU A 54 0.95 -1.26 30.94
N ALA A 55 0.50 -1.62 32.14
CA ALA A 55 -0.31 -2.82 32.42
C ALA A 55 0.35 -4.16 32.06
N GLU A 56 1.62 -4.19 31.66
CA GLU A 56 2.37 -5.42 31.42
C GLU A 56 2.82 -6.03 32.75
N ARG A 57 2.60 -7.34 32.94
CA ARG A 57 2.92 -8.05 34.19
C ARG A 57 3.71 -9.32 33.89
N VAL A 58 4.75 -9.56 34.68
CA VAL A 58 5.54 -10.78 34.62
C VAL A 58 4.71 -11.94 35.16
N LEU A 59 4.68 -13.04 34.44
CA LEU A 59 3.96 -14.27 34.80
C LEU A 59 4.91 -15.43 35.14
N VAL A 60 6.01 -15.54 34.38
CA VAL A 60 7.02 -16.60 34.58
C VAL A 60 8.38 -16.05 34.17
N GLU A 61 9.42 -16.41 34.91
CA GLU A 61 10.81 -16.00 34.66
C GLU A 61 11.74 -17.23 34.63
N GLY A 62 12.73 -17.22 33.73
CA GLY A 62 13.78 -18.24 33.66
C GLY A 62 15.15 -17.56 33.43
N ARG A 63 16.07 -17.74 34.39
CA ARG A 63 17.42 -17.14 34.36
C ARG A 63 18.47 -18.09 33.81
N GLY A 64 19.53 -17.54 33.21
CA GLY A 64 20.62 -18.32 32.61
C GLY A 64 20.14 -19.19 31.45
N VAL A 65 19.21 -18.65 30.68
CA VAL A 65 18.72 -19.21 29.40
C VAL A 65 19.64 -18.69 28.31
N VAL A 66 19.99 -19.52 27.33
CA VAL A 66 20.82 -19.13 26.20
C VAL A 66 19.95 -18.97 24.95
N LEU A 67 20.02 -17.83 24.30
CA LEU A 67 19.43 -17.61 22.97
C LEU A 67 20.40 -18.22 21.93
N ILE A 68 20.06 -19.42 21.45
CA ILE A 68 20.97 -20.21 20.59
C ILE A 68 21.29 -19.50 19.25
N ASN A 69 20.35 -18.66 18.78
CA ASN A 69 20.51 -17.94 17.50
C ASN A 69 21.70 -16.97 17.51
N THR A 70 22.02 -16.39 18.66
CA THR A 70 23.09 -15.38 18.84
C THR A 70 24.13 -15.82 19.87
N ASP A 71 23.98 -17.02 20.46
CA ASP A 71 24.80 -17.57 21.55
C ASP A 71 24.87 -16.63 22.78
N GLU A 72 23.78 -15.95 23.08
CA GLU A 72 23.71 -14.97 24.15
C GLU A 72 23.00 -15.54 25.36
N ALA A 73 23.63 -15.43 26.53
CA ALA A 73 23.04 -15.82 27.82
C ALA A 73 22.17 -14.68 28.37
N GLY A 74 21.04 -15.07 28.98
CA GLY A 74 20.12 -14.05 29.51
C GLY A 74 19.00 -14.60 30.36
N THR A 75 18.03 -13.73 30.62
CA THR A 75 16.79 -14.02 31.34
C THR A 75 15.61 -14.01 30.37
N LEU A 76 14.86 -15.09 30.34
CA LEU A 76 13.65 -15.26 29.53
C LEU A 76 12.41 -15.06 30.40
N ILE A 77 11.57 -14.11 30.05
CA ILE A 77 10.41 -13.66 30.81
C ILE A 77 9.14 -13.83 29.96
N VAL A 78 8.12 -14.46 30.51
CA VAL A 78 6.77 -14.49 29.94
C VAL A 78 5.91 -13.47 30.66
N THR A 79 5.37 -12.51 29.94
CA THR A 79 4.41 -11.52 30.46
C THR A 79 2.99 -11.83 29.99
N ASN A 80 2.03 -10.98 30.33
CA ASN A 80 0.68 -11.05 29.75
C ASN A 80 0.60 -10.49 28.31
N PHE A 81 1.72 -9.96 27.77
CA PHE A 81 1.77 -9.40 26.43
C PHE A 81 2.79 -10.10 25.52
N ARG A 82 4.01 -10.33 26.03
CA ARG A 82 5.12 -10.83 25.21
C ARG A 82 6.04 -11.77 25.97
N LEU A 83 6.78 -12.57 25.23
CA LEU A 83 7.99 -13.24 25.67
C LEU A 83 9.13 -12.21 25.55
N ILE A 84 9.90 -11.98 26.61
CA ILE A 84 11.01 -11.01 26.62
C ILE A 84 12.31 -11.78 26.90
N PHE A 85 13.35 -11.51 26.13
CA PHE A 85 14.70 -11.98 26.39
C PHE A 85 15.61 -10.80 26.75
N LEU A 86 16.14 -10.81 27.97
CA LEU A 86 17.08 -9.82 28.47
C LEU A 86 18.49 -10.40 28.49
N SER A 87 19.46 -9.71 27.92
CA SER A 87 20.88 -10.07 28.00
C SER A 87 21.37 -10.07 29.44
N GLU A 88 22.16 -11.09 29.88
CA GLU A 88 22.68 -11.20 31.23
C GLU A 88 23.74 -10.11 31.53
N GLY A 89 24.49 -9.67 30.53
CA GLY A 89 25.55 -8.70 30.69
C GLY A 89 25.12 -7.23 30.72
N THR A 90 24.09 -6.90 29.92
CA THR A 90 23.66 -5.51 29.70
C THR A 90 22.27 -5.20 30.23
N GLU A 91 21.49 -6.21 30.57
CA GLU A 91 20.04 -6.13 30.88
C GLU A 91 19.20 -5.49 29.74
N ASN A 92 19.77 -5.40 28.54
CA ASN A 92 19.07 -4.87 27.37
C ASN A 92 18.13 -5.93 26.79
N ILE A 93 17.03 -5.45 26.19
CA ILE A 93 16.10 -6.30 25.43
C ILE A 93 16.80 -6.75 24.14
N ILE A 94 16.82 -8.06 23.92
CA ILE A 94 17.22 -8.64 22.64
C ILE A 94 15.98 -8.87 21.78
N ALA A 95 15.90 -8.12 20.72
CA ALA A 95 14.74 -8.08 19.83
C ALA A 95 14.37 -9.44 19.23
N LEU A 96 15.36 -10.20 18.75
CA LEU A 96 15.15 -11.52 18.18
C LEU A 96 14.47 -12.47 19.16
N GLY A 97 14.86 -12.43 20.44
CA GLY A 97 14.30 -13.25 21.51
C GLY A 97 13.02 -12.66 22.16
N THR A 98 12.60 -11.46 21.77
CA THR A 98 11.44 -10.78 22.33
C THR A 98 10.27 -10.82 21.35
N ILE A 99 9.20 -11.57 21.70
CA ILE A 99 8.13 -11.93 20.79
C ILE A 99 6.76 -11.68 21.44
N PRO A 100 5.87 -10.86 20.87
CA PRO A 100 4.49 -10.76 21.36
C PRO A 100 3.79 -12.12 21.33
N LEU A 101 3.03 -12.43 22.37
CA LEU A 101 2.39 -13.74 22.51
C LEU A 101 1.44 -14.06 21.36
N ALA A 102 0.70 -13.05 20.88
CA ALA A 102 -0.21 -13.18 19.74
C ALA A 102 0.53 -13.43 18.42
N THR A 103 1.79 -13.01 18.30
CA THR A 103 2.64 -13.24 17.13
C THR A 103 3.15 -14.70 17.11
N ILE A 104 3.20 -15.40 18.26
CA ILE A 104 3.65 -16.78 18.31
C ILE A 104 2.66 -17.69 17.56
N GLU A 105 3.14 -18.38 16.54
CA GLU A 105 2.36 -19.36 15.77
C GLU A 105 2.35 -20.72 16.47
N LYS A 106 3.55 -21.23 16.78
CA LYS A 106 3.73 -22.50 17.49
C LYS A 106 5.02 -22.50 18.30
N PHE A 107 5.09 -23.36 19.30
CA PHE A 107 6.30 -23.59 20.07
C PHE A 107 6.39 -25.06 20.51
N SER A 108 7.61 -25.59 20.65
CA SER A 108 7.86 -27.00 20.92
C SER A 108 9.07 -27.23 21.83
N LYS A 109 9.00 -28.26 22.65
CA LYS A 109 10.14 -28.76 23.46
C LYS A 109 11.00 -29.65 22.59
N MET A 110 12.29 -29.36 22.51
CA MET A 110 13.26 -30.17 21.78
C MET A 110 14.29 -30.75 22.76
N VAL A 111 14.78 -31.96 22.48
CA VAL A 111 15.84 -32.62 23.24
C VAL A 111 16.82 -33.22 22.24
N VAL A 112 18.06 -32.79 22.30
CA VAL A 112 19.14 -33.32 21.46
C VAL A 112 20.05 -34.20 22.32
N LYS A 113 20.28 -35.45 21.90
CA LYS A 113 21.24 -36.37 22.52
C LYS A 113 22.55 -36.25 21.74
N ASN A 114 23.65 -35.94 22.39
CA ASN A 114 24.97 -35.95 21.77
C ASN A 114 25.33 -37.38 21.33
N GLN A 115 25.41 -37.60 20.04
CA GLN A 115 25.76 -38.89 19.43
C GLN A 115 27.27 -39.22 19.50
N SER A 116 28.11 -38.26 19.85
CA SER A 116 29.58 -38.35 19.81
C SER A 116 30.21 -38.87 21.10
N ALA A 117 29.44 -39.30 22.15
CA ALA A 117 30.02 -39.83 23.36
C ALA A 117 30.30 -41.34 23.21
N PRO A 118 31.47 -41.86 23.58
CA PRO A 118 31.79 -43.27 23.54
C PRO A 118 30.81 -44.10 24.43
N ARG A 119 30.43 -45.26 23.95
CA ARG A 119 29.36 -46.14 24.52
C ARG A 119 29.51 -46.54 26.01
N HIS A 120 30.57 -46.11 26.67
CA HIS A 120 30.87 -46.47 28.08
C HIS A 120 30.80 -45.31 29.09
N SER A 121 30.29 -44.13 28.71
CA SER A 121 30.10 -43.01 29.64
C SER A 121 28.65 -42.99 30.14
N GLU A 122 28.46 -43.17 31.42
CA GLU A 122 27.18 -42.97 32.13
C GLU A 122 26.64 -41.55 31.81
N LYS A 123 25.44 -41.52 31.25
CA LYS A 123 24.54 -40.35 31.12
C LYS A 123 25.16 -39.10 30.50
N THR A 124 25.30 -39.10 29.16
CA THR A 124 25.50 -37.86 28.43
C THR A 124 24.38 -36.87 28.75
N PRO A 125 24.73 -35.63 29.18
CA PRO A 125 23.73 -34.64 29.50
C PRO A 125 22.93 -34.27 28.24
N SER A 126 21.66 -34.62 28.20
CA SER A 126 20.75 -34.22 27.12
C SER A 126 20.53 -32.71 27.18
N GLN A 127 20.86 -32.00 26.11
CA GLN A 127 20.55 -30.57 25.95
C GLN A 127 19.06 -30.36 25.74
N ARG A 128 18.49 -29.39 26.42
CA ARG A 128 17.03 -29.14 26.46
C ARG A 128 16.75 -27.78 25.84
N PHE A 129 16.00 -27.77 24.74
CA PHE A 129 15.66 -26.59 24.01
C PHE A 129 14.15 -26.31 24.01
N LEU A 130 13.80 -25.05 23.75
CA LEU A 130 12.46 -24.57 23.43
C LEU A 130 12.55 -23.81 22.13
N GLN A 131 11.91 -24.31 21.09
CA GLN A 131 11.77 -23.60 19.81
C GLN A 131 10.48 -22.81 19.83
N VAL A 132 10.53 -21.57 19.37
CA VAL A 132 9.38 -20.67 19.19
C VAL A 132 9.38 -20.16 17.75
N ILE A 133 8.25 -20.29 17.07
CA ILE A 133 8.05 -19.89 15.69
C ILE A 133 7.02 -18.79 15.65
N GLY A 134 7.37 -17.65 15.05
CA GLY A 134 6.53 -16.47 14.91
C GLY A 134 5.83 -16.40 13.55
N LYS A 135 4.65 -15.73 13.51
CA LYS A 135 3.94 -15.35 12.29
C LYS A 135 4.70 -14.27 11.47
N ASP A 136 5.67 -13.62 12.09
CA ASP A 136 6.52 -12.56 11.58
C ASP A 136 7.86 -13.05 11.01
N MET A 137 7.90 -14.29 10.56
CA MET A 137 9.03 -14.96 9.91
C MET A 137 10.15 -15.46 10.84
N ARG A 138 10.12 -15.17 12.17
CA ARG A 138 11.23 -15.58 13.04
C ARG A 138 11.07 -17.02 13.53
N ILE A 139 12.22 -17.70 13.66
CA ILE A 139 12.39 -18.98 14.34
C ILE A 139 13.47 -18.82 15.40
N VAL A 140 13.11 -18.99 16.66
CA VAL A 140 14.00 -18.74 17.80
C VAL A 140 14.12 -19.99 18.65
N VAL A 141 15.33 -20.30 19.11
CA VAL A 141 15.64 -21.46 19.93
C VAL A 141 16.29 -21.02 21.25
N PHE A 142 15.67 -21.37 22.36
CA PHE A 142 16.18 -21.11 23.70
C PHE A 142 16.75 -22.37 24.32
N GLY A 143 17.99 -22.35 24.81
CA GLY A 143 18.68 -23.41 25.51
C GLY A 143 18.50 -23.29 27.02
N PHE A 144 18.23 -24.40 27.70
CA PHE A 144 18.01 -24.43 29.14
C PHE A 144 18.98 -25.41 29.83
N ARG A 145 19.46 -25.07 31.03
CA ARG A 145 20.28 -25.96 31.83
C ARG A 145 19.54 -27.26 32.17
N SER A 146 20.24 -28.41 32.04
CA SER A 146 19.64 -29.72 32.05
C SER A 146 18.93 -30.10 33.37
N LYS A 147 19.35 -29.57 34.50
CA LYS A 147 18.82 -29.91 35.83
C LYS A 147 17.72 -28.99 36.35
N THR A 148 17.30 -27.94 35.54
CA THR A 148 16.30 -26.97 35.98
C THR A 148 14.89 -27.32 35.51
N LYS A 149 13.85 -26.86 36.23
CA LYS A 149 12.45 -26.97 35.81
C LYS A 149 12.01 -25.77 34.94
N GLN A 150 12.89 -24.80 34.67
CA GLN A 150 12.58 -23.55 34.03
C GLN A 150 11.96 -23.71 32.62
N ARG A 151 12.50 -24.60 31.76
CA ARG A 151 11.91 -24.87 30.45
C ARG A 151 10.45 -25.30 30.53
N ARG A 152 10.09 -26.10 31.54
CA ARG A 152 8.70 -26.52 31.73
C ARG A 152 7.84 -25.35 32.18
N ALA A 153 8.31 -24.54 33.12
CA ALA A 153 7.58 -23.39 33.62
C ALA A 153 7.32 -22.37 32.51
N ILE A 154 8.34 -22.02 31.69
CA ILE A 154 8.20 -21.14 30.53
C ILE A 154 7.22 -21.75 29.50
N TYR A 155 7.37 -23.01 29.15
CA TYR A 155 6.47 -23.67 28.21
C TYR A 155 5.01 -23.67 28.70
N ASP A 156 4.78 -23.99 29.96
CA ASP A 156 3.44 -24.02 30.56
C ASP A 156 2.87 -22.57 30.69
N GLY A 157 3.74 -21.56 30.87
CA GLY A 157 3.40 -20.14 30.79
C GLY A 157 2.93 -19.74 29.37
N LEU A 158 3.71 -20.09 28.36
CA LEU A 158 3.34 -19.85 26.96
C LEU A 158 2.05 -20.57 26.59
N LEU A 159 1.86 -21.82 27.03
CA LEU A 159 0.64 -22.58 26.72
C LEU A 159 -0.63 -21.90 27.25
N ARG A 160 -0.55 -21.23 28.39
CA ARG A 160 -1.67 -20.49 28.99
C ARG A 160 -1.94 -19.15 28.32
N CYS A 161 -0.88 -18.48 27.81
CA CYS A 161 -0.95 -17.06 27.43
C CYS A 161 -0.99 -16.80 25.92
N THR A 162 -0.46 -17.71 25.07
CA THR A 162 -0.41 -17.51 23.61
C THR A 162 -1.77 -17.70 22.93
N LYS A 163 -2.67 -18.46 23.55
CA LYS A 163 -4.02 -18.73 23.00
C LYS A 163 -5.06 -18.47 24.08
N PRO A 164 -5.36 -17.20 24.38
CA PRO A 164 -6.40 -16.86 25.35
C PRO A 164 -7.74 -17.41 24.87
N SER A 165 -8.55 -17.91 25.79
CA SER A 165 -9.87 -18.46 25.48
C SER A 165 -10.91 -17.37 25.25
N ARG A 166 -10.69 -16.18 25.77
CA ARG A 166 -11.61 -15.05 25.70
C ARG A 166 -10.91 -13.82 25.11
N LEU A 167 -11.65 -13.02 24.38
CA LEU A 167 -11.16 -11.83 23.71
C LEU A 167 -10.59 -10.80 24.71
N TRP A 168 -11.26 -10.60 25.85
CA TRP A 168 -10.85 -9.64 26.88
C TRP A 168 -9.67 -10.08 27.76
N ASP A 169 -9.16 -11.29 27.56
CA ASP A 169 -7.87 -11.72 28.14
C ASP A 169 -6.67 -11.18 27.35
N LEU A 170 -6.87 -10.56 26.18
CA LEU A 170 -5.82 -9.93 25.39
C LEU A 170 -5.30 -8.66 26.07
N TYR A 171 -3.99 -8.43 25.92
CA TYR A 171 -3.29 -7.28 26.52
C TYR A 171 -3.94 -5.92 26.22
N ALA A 172 -4.48 -5.72 25.00
CA ALA A 172 -5.10 -4.47 24.59
C ALA A 172 -6.24 -4.02 25.54
N PHE A 173 -6.99 -4.95 26.10
CA PHE A 173 -8.04 -4.64 27.10
C PHE A 173 -7.45 -4.31 28.48
N SER A 174 -6.31 -4.91 28.84
CA SER A 174 -5.61 -4.59 30.08
C SER A 174 -4.96 -3.21 30.04
N CYS A 175 -4.45 -2.82 28.86
CA CYS A 175 -3.83 -1.53 28.60
C CYS A 175 -4.88 -0.40 28.51
N GLY A 176 -6.06 -0.70 27.94
CA GLY A 176 -7.12 0.29 27.73
C GLY A 176 -6.79 1.35 26.65
N PRO A 177 -7.65 2.37 26.48
CA PRO A 177 -7.46 3.42 25.45
C PRO A 177 -6.48 4.51 25.86
N PHE A 178 -6.26 4.74 27.13
CA PHE A 178 -5.45 5.80 27.78
C PHE A 178 -4.95 6.94 26.85
N LYS A 179 -3.72 6.82 26.35
CA LYS A 179 -3.09 7.82 25.49
C LYS A 179 -3.62 7.81 24.04
N PHE A 180 -4.04 6.65 23.54
CA PHE A 180 -4.39 6.44 22.15
C PHE A 180 -5.89 6.17 21.98
N THR A 181 -6.69 7.22 22.04
CA THR A 181 -8.14 7.11 21.87
C THR A 181 -8.52 6.80 20.43
N ASN A 182 -9.53 5.96 20.25
CA ASN A 182 -10.07 5.62 18.94
C ASN A 182 -11.25 6.54 18.61
N ALA A 183 -11.02 7.57 17.80
CA ALA A 183 -12.13 8.32 17.22
C ALA A 183 -13.07 7.35 16.47
N ASN A 184 -14.38 7.61 16.51
CA ASN A 184 -15.40 6.67 16.03
C ASN A 184 -15.13 6.20 14.57
N PRO A 185 -14.93 4.91 14.32
CA PRO A 185 -14.62 4.38 12.99
C PRO A 185 -15.78 4.54 12.00
N LYS A 186 -17.03 4.57 12.46
CA LYS A 186 -18.21 4.83 11.61
C LYS A 186 -18.18 6.24 11.01
N VAL A 187 -17.78 7.24 11.81
CA VAL A 187 -17.62 8.62 11.33
C VAL A 187 -16.56 8.69 10.23
N ARG A 188 -15.43 8.00 10.40
CA ARG A 188 -14.37 7.95 9.37
C ARG A 188 -14.84 7.25 8.10
N LEU A 189 -15.59 6.16 8.22
CA LEU A 189 -16.17 5.47 7.07
C LEU A 189 -17.14 6.37 6.30
N LEU A 190 -18.02 7.10 6.99
CA LEU A 190 -18.95 8.03 6.34
C LEU A 190 -18.21 9.20 5.68
N ASN A 191 -17.17 9.75 6.31
CA ASN A 191 -16.34 10.78 5.67
C ASN A 191 -15.73 10.27 4.36
N GLU A 192 -15.30 9.02 4.32
CA GLU A 192 -14.80 8.40 3.09
C GLU A 192 -15.93 8.23 2.05
N TYR A 193 -17.11 7.81 2.45
CA TYR A 193 -18.26 7.72 1.56
C TYR A 193 -18.66 9.08 0.99
N PHE A 194 -18.65 10.13 1.81
CA PHE A 194 -18.93 11.51 1.35
C PHE A 194 -17.88 11.96 0.34
N ARG A 195 -16.60 11.64 0.56
CA ARG A 195 -15.53 11.91 -0.40
C ARG A 195 -15.80 11.21 -1.74
N LEU A 196 -16.13 9.92 -1.72
CA LEU A 196 -16.40 9.11 -2.92
C LEU A 196 -17.63 9.60 -3.70
N LEU A 197 -18.63 10.16 -3.01
CA LEU A 197 -19.82 10.75 -3.64
C LEU A 197 -19.61 12.20 -4.12
N GLY A 198 -18.40 12.73 -4.04
CA GLY A 198 -18.09 14.12 -4.41
C GLY A 198 -18.56 15.15 -3.38
N LYS A 199 -18.87 14.72 -2.15
CA LYS A 199 -19.33 15.56 -1.03
C LYS A 199 -18.21 15.81 0.00
N GLY A 200 -16.97 15.88 -0.45
CA GLY A 200 -15.79 15.94 0.44
C GLY A 200 -15.72 17.13 1.41
N LEU A 201 -16.53 18.17 1.21
CA LEU A 201 -16.69 19.27 2.15
C LEU A 201 -17.63 18.94 3.32
N CYS A 202 -18.50 17.93 3.17
CA CYS A 202 -19.35 17.45 4.25
C CYS A 202 -18.54 16.65 5.27
N ARG A 203 -18.83 16.86 6.56
CA ARG A 203 -18.21 16.11 7.65
C ARG A 203 -19.29 15.30 8.38
N ALA A 204 -19.06 14.03 8.53
CA ALA A 204 -19.92 13.16 9.32
C ALA A 204 -19.73 13.46 10.82
N SER A 205 -20.83 13.35 11.59
CA SER A 205 -20.85 13.43 13.06
C SER A 205 -21.55 12.21 13.65
N MET A 206 -21.43 12.03 14.95
CA MET A 206 -22.18 10.97 15.66
C MET A 206 -23.69 11.23 15.60
N ASP A 207 -24.10 12.47 15.77
CA ASP A 207 -25.53 12.85 15.72
C ASP A 207 -26.19 12.45 14.39
N MET A 208 -25.45 12.56 13.28
CA MET A 208 -25.93 12.10 11.96
C MET A 208 -26.13 10.59 11.92
N ILE A 209 -25.26 9.82 12.59
CA ILE A 209 -25.37 8.36 12.66
C ILE A 209 -26.56 7.97 13.52
N ASP A 210 -26.68 8.56 14.69
CA ASP A 210 -27.73 8.25 15.66
C ASP A 210 -29.14 8.61 15.14
N ASN A 211 -29.25 9.72 14.40
CA ASN A 211 -30.50 10.18 13.79
C ASN A 211 -30.76 9.58 12.39
N GLY A 212 -29.86 8.77 11.84
CA GLY A 212 -29.98 8.19 10.50
C GLY A 212 -29.89 9.20 9.34
N SER A 213 -29.46 10.45 9.61
CA SER A 213 -29.44 11.54 8.62
C SER A 213 -28.23 11.54 7.67
N TYR A 214 -27.49 10.45 7.61
CA TYR A 214 -26.30 10.28 6.76
C TYR A 214 -26.59 9.71 5.37
N THR A 215 -27.84 9.51 5.00
CA THR A 215 -28.28 8.97 3.70
C THR A 215 -28.13 10.00 2.58
N MET A 216 -26.89 10.33 2.24
CA MET A 216 -26.57 11.23 1.14
C MET A 216 -26.57 10.53 -0.22
N SER A 217 -26.79 11.31 -1.27
CA SER A 217 -26.73 10.81 -2.65
C SER A 217 -26.12 11.83 -3.60
N ASN A 218 -25.57 11.33 -4.71
CA ASN A 218 -25.28 12.12 -5.90
C ASN A 218 -26.25 11.70 -7.03
N GLU A 219 -25.91 11.92 -8.28
CA GLU A 219 -26.79 11.60 -9.41
C GLU A 219 -26.94 10.10 -9.64
N LEU A 220 -25.89 9.31 -9.42
CA LEU A 220 -25.83 7.87 -9.68
C LEU A 220 -25.92 7.00 -8.41
N TRP A 221 -25.36 7.46 -7.31
CA TRP A 221 -25.12 6.65 -6.11
C TRP A 221 -25.77 7.26 -4.87
N ARG A 222 -26.18 6.40 -3.96
CA ARG A 222 -26.67 6.81 -2.63
C ARG A 222 -26.03 5.99 -1.53
N ILE A 223 -25.94 6.57 -0.33
CA ILE A 223 -25.65 5.84 0.89
C ILE A 223 -26.95 5.21 1.39
N CYS A 224 -26.94 3.89 1.49
CA CYS A 224 -28.07 3.08 1.95
C CYS A 224 -27.84 2.65 3.40
N ASN A 225 -28.84 2.74 4.25
CA ASN A 225 -28.78 2.43 5.68
C ASN A 225 -29.51 1.14 6.10
N VAL A 226 -29.99 0.33 5.14
CA VAL A 226 -30.72 -0.92 5.43
C VAL A 226 -29.93 -1.90 6.31
N ASN A 227 -28.61 -1.79 6.34
CA ASN A 227 -27.76 -2.62 7.19
C ASN A 227 -27.34 -1.93 8.50
N SER A 228 -27.98 -0.84 8.92
CA SER A 228 -27.63 -0.06 10.11
C SER A 228 -27.53 -0.89 11.40
N ASN A 229 -28.35 -1.94 11.50
CA ASN A 229 -28.38 -2.89 12.61
C ASN A 229 -27.69 -4.23 12.32
N TYR A 230 -27.01 -4.37 11.16
CA TYR A 230 -26.32 -5.58 10.71
C TYR A 230 -27.19 -6.85 10.58
N ILE A 231 -28.51 -6.69 10.40
CA ILE A 231 -29.41 -7.84 10.24
C ILE A 231 -29.30 -8.42 8.85
N MET A 232 -29.33 -7.57 7.81
CA MET A 232 -29.26 -8.02 6.41
C MET A 232 -27.94 -8.74 6.11
N CYS A 233 -26.81 -8.13 6.49
CA CYS A 233 -25.47 -8.72 6.29
C CYS A 233 -24.57 -8.43 7.49
N PRO A 234 -24.40 -9.38 8.43
CA PRO A 234 -23.62 -9.17 9.66
C PRO A 234 -22.13 -8.86 9.44
N SER A 235 -21.60 -9.19 8.28
CA SER A 235 -20.20 -8.98 7.92
C SER A 235 -19.95 -7.76 7.03
N TYR A 236 -21.01 -7.04 6.64
CA TYR A 236 -20.92 -5.76 5.92
C TYR A 236 -21.03 -4.58 6.89
N PRO A 237 -20.57 -3.37 6.48
CA PRO A 237 -20.69 -2.18 7.29
C PRO A 237 -22.16 -1.74 7.47
N PHE A 238 -22.39 -0.89 8.46
CA PHE A 238 -23.71 -0.33 8.79
C PHE A 238 -24.32 0.50 7.65
N ALA A 239 -23.50 1.04 6.75
CA ALA A 239 -23.89 1.85 5.61
C ALA A 239 -23.21 1.31 4.33
N LEU A 240 -23.89 1.39 3.20
CA LEU A 240 -23.46 0.86 1.90
C LEU A 240 -23.64 1.92 0.81
N ILE A 241 -22.74 1.94 -0.19
CA ILE A 241 -22.97 2.73 -1.41
C ILE A 241 -23.59 1.82 -2.47
N VAL A 242 -24.78 2.18 -2.93
CA VAL A 242 -25.55 1.42 -3.93
C VAL A 242 -26.03 2.36 -5.04
N PRO A 243 -26.45 1.84 -6.21
CA PRO A 243 -27.08 2.66 -7.24
C PRO A 243 -28.34 3.36 -6.72
N LYS A 244 -28.53 4.62 -7.07
CA LYS A 244 -29.67 5.42 -6.62
C LYS A 244 -31.02 4.89 -7.13
N SER A 245 -31.00 4.24 -8.29
CA SER A 245 -32.17 3.61 -8.93
C SER A 245 -32.66 2.32 -8.25
N ILE A 246 -31.90 1.76 -7.31
CA ILE A 246 -32.21 0.53 -6.57
C ILE A 246 -32.86 0.90 -5.24
N SER A 247 -34.07 0.39 -4.97
CA SER A 247 -34.79 0.61 -3.71
C SER A 247 -34.20 -0.19 -2.54
N ASP A 248 -34.59 0.12 -1.32
CA ASP A 248 -34.11 -0.59 -0.13
C ASP A 248 -34.60 -2.05 -0.10
N GLU A 249 -35.82 -2.31 -0.57
CA GLU A 249 -36.39 -3.67 -0.72
C GLU A 249 -35.60 -4.49 -1.73
N GLU A 250 -35.20 -3.88 -2.85
CA GLU A 250 -34.38 -4.52 -3.87
C GLU A 250 -32.96 -4.82 -3.34
N VAL A 251 -32.38 -3.96 -2.52
CA VAL A 251 -31.09 -4.21 -1.83
C VAL A 251 -31.20 -5.45 -0.94
N ILE A 252 -32.29 -5.57 -0.13
CA ILE A 252 -32.53 -6.74 0.72
C ILE A 252 -32.73 -8.00 -0.13
N GLN A 253 -33.52 -7.93 -1.20
CA GLN A 253 -33.75 -9.07 -2.08
C GLN A 253 -32.46 -9.55 -2.77
N ALA A 254 -31.65 -8.62 -3.29
CA ALA A 254 -30.36 -8.95 -3.91
C ALA A 254 -29.40 -9.62 -2.92
N SER A 255 -29.43 -9.22 -1.63
CA SER A 255 -28.58 -9.82 -0.60
C SER A 255 -28.87 -11.32 -0.41
N ASN A 256 -30.12 -11.75 -0.56
CA ASN A 256 -30.52 -13.16 -0.42
C ASN A 256 -29.95 -14.08 -1.51
N PHE A 257 -29.56 -13.51 -2.65
CA PHE A 257 -28.97 -14.26 -3.78
C PHE A 257 -27.43 -14.35 -3.68
N ARG A 258 -26.83 -13.69 -2.72
CA ARG A 258 -25.37 -13.69 -2.53
C ARG A 258 -24.96 -14.45 -1.27
N SER A 259 -23.86 -15.18 -1.35
CA SER A 259 -23.33 -15.93 -0.20
C SER A 259 -23.19 -15.02 1.01
N LYS A 260 -23.73 -15.42 2.16
CA LYS A 260 -23.72 -14.68 3.43
C LYS A 260 -24.35 -13.27 3.35
N GLY A 261 -25.26 -13.05 2.39
CA GLY A 261 -25.93 -11.77 2.23
C GLY A 261 -25.04 -10.65 1.64
N ARG A 262 -23.86 -10.98 1.14
CA ARG A 262 -22.86 -10.01 0.69
C ARG A 262 -23.10 -9.58 -0.75
N LEU A 263 -24.12 -8.73 -0.94
CA LEU A 263 -24.56 -8.23 -2.26
C LEU A 263 -23.51 -7.35 -2.96
N PRO A 264 -23.66 -7.08 -4.26
CA PRO A 264 -22.82 -6.14 -4.99
C PRO A 264 -22.98 -4.71 -4.46
N VAL A 265 -21.87 -4.08 -4.06
CA VAL A 265 -21.82 -2.71 -3.54
C VAL A 265 -20.62 -1.97 -4.10
N VAL A 266 -20.72 -0.65 -4.19
CA VAL A 266 -19.64 0.21 -4.68
C VAL A 266 -18.57 0.35 -3.63
N SER A 267 -17.32 0.05 -3.98
CA SER A 267 -16.14 0.33 -3.17
C SER A 267 -15.48 1.65 -3.58
N TRP A 268 -15.44 1.96 -4.88
CA TRP A 268 -14.86 3.18 -5.41
C TRP A 268 -15.51 3.57 -6.75
N CYS A 269 -15.56 4.86 -7.05
CA CYS A 269 -16.03 5.36 -8.32
C CYS A 269 -15.09 6.42 -8.89
N HIS A 270 -14.88 6.37 -10.19
CA HIS A 270 -14.05 7.34 -10.89
C HIS A 270 -14.78 8.69 -10.94
N PRO A 271 -14.15 9.79 -10.45
CA PRO A 271 -14.86 11.06 -10.29
C PRO A 271 -15.35 11.67 -11.61
N GLU A 272 -14.62 11.51 -12.71
CA GLU A 272 -14.94 12.07 -14.02
C GLU A 272 -15.79 11.12 -14.88
N THR A 273 -15.37 9.87 -15.00
CA THR A 273 -16.05 8.91 -15.88
C THR A 273 -17.26 8.26 -15.22
N GLY A 274 -17.31 8.21 -13.88
CA GLY A 274 -18.30 7.47 -13.10
C GLY A 274 -18.17 5.94 -13.24
N ALA A 275 -17.06 5.42 -13.80
CA ALA A 275 -16.76 4.00 -13.79
C ALA A 275 -16.57 3.49 -12.36
N VAL A 276 -16.97 2.27 -12.08
CA VAL A 276 -17.11 1.75 -10.72
C VAL A 276 -16.21 0.55 -10.49
N LEU A 277 -15.59 0.51 -9.33
CA LEU A 277 -15.07 -0.70 -8.73
C LEU A 277 -16.03 -1.15 -7.63
N ALA A 278 -16.70 -2.28 -7.85
CA ALA A 278 -17.66 -2.88 -6.94
C ALA A 278 -17.16 -4.21 -6.39
N ARG A 279 -17.75 -4.65 -5.28
CA ARG A 279 -17.40 -5.90 -4.61
C ARG A 279 -18.61 -6.67 -4.14
N SER A 280 -18.52 -8.01 -4.12
CA SER A 280 -19.55 -8.90 -3.58
C SER A 280 -18.97 -10.24 -3.13
N SER A 281 -19.85 -11.17 -2.71
CA SER A 281 -19.57 -12.60 -2.69
C SER A 281 -20.11 -13.28 -3.95
N GLN A 282 -19.88 -14.61 -4.07
CA GLN A 282 -20.42 -15.43 -5.18
C GLN A 282 -21.95 -15.44 -5.17
N PRO A 283 -22.58 -15.56 -6.36
CA PRO A 283 -24.02 -15.79 -6.48
C PRO A 283 -24.38 -17.22 -6.04
N LEU A 284 -25.63 -17.40 -5.57
CA LEU A 284 -26.20 -18.69 -5.17
C LEU A 284 -27.00 -19.29 -6.33
N VAL A 285 -26.30 -19.76 -7.35
CA VAL A 285 -26.91 -20.26 -8.58
C VAL A 285 -27.54 -21.66 -8.46
N GLY A 286 -27.37 -22.31 -7.31
CA GLY A 286 -27.90 -23.66 -7.04
C GLY A 286 -27.13 -24.78 -7.76
N LEU A 287 -27.45 -26.03 -7.41
CA LEU A 287 -26.76 -27.21 -7.92
C LEU A 287 -26.85 -27.37 -9.46
N MET A 288 -27.92 -26.92 -10.05
CA MET A 288 -28.15 -26.99 -11.51
C MET A 288 -27.73 -25.71 -12.25
N MET A 289 -27.15 -24.73 -11.55
CA MET A 289 -26.79 -23.40 -12.07
C MET A 289 -27.93 -22.63 -12.75
N ASN A 290 -29.19 -22.94 -12.38
CA ASN A 290 -30.40 -22.40 -13.00
C ASN A 290 -31.13 -21.39 -12.09
N MET A 291 -30.73 -21.22 -10.85
CA MET A 291 -31.29 -20.21 -9.97
C MET A 291 -30.82 -18.80 -10.41
N ARG A 292 -31.81 -17.89 -10.51
CA ARG A 292 -31.60 -16.51 -10.95
C ARG A 292 -32.24 -15.54 -9.96
N SER A 293 -31.76 -14.30 -9.97
CA SER A 293 -32.36 -13.18 -9.25
C SER A 293 -32.44 -11.96 -10.16
N ASN A 294 -33.62 -11.62 -10.59
CA ASN A 294 -33.83 -10.43 -11.43
C ASN A 294 -33.35 -9.15 -10.71
N THR A 295 -33.47 -9.11 -9.38
CA THR A 295 -33.07 -7.98 -8.56
C THR A 295 -31.54 -7.85 -8.51
N ASP A 296 -30.84 -8.98 -8.36
CA ASP A 296 -29.37 -8.98 -8.40
C ASP A 296 -28.85 -8.62 -9.79
N GLU A 297 -29.43 -9.17 -10.85
CA GLU A 297 -29.10 -8.84 -12.24
C GLU A 297 -29.36 -7.35 -12.55
N LYS A 298 -30.49 -6.78 -12.06
CA LYS A 298 -30.77 -5.33 -12.15
C LYS A 298 -29.71 -4.51 -11.43
N LEU A 299 -29.41 -4.86 -10.18
CA LEU A 299 -28.41 -4.15 -9.38
C LEU A 299 -27.04 -4.15 -10.05
N VAL A 300 -26.60 -5.30 -10.57
CA VAL A 300 -25.33 -5.41 -11.31
C VAL A 300 -25.37 -4.61 -12.61
N ALA A 301 -26.49 -4.60 -13.34
CA ALA A 301 -26.65 -3.80 -14.56
C ALA A 301 -26.57 -2.29 -14.27
N GLU A 302 -27.07 -1.84 -13.12
CA GLU A 302 -27.01 -0.42 -12.71
C GLU A 302 -25.61 0.05 -12.34
N LEU A 303 -24.67 -0.85 -12.05
CA LEU A 303 -23.24 -0.49 -11.87
C LEU A 303 -22.60 0.07 -13.16
N CYS A 304 -23.25 -0.09 -14.30
CA CYS A 304 -22.80 0.38 -15.61
C CYS A 304 -23.54 1.64 -16.10
N SER A 305 -24.46 2.19 -15.30
CA SER A 305 -25.26 3.35 -15.67
C SER A 305 -24.39 4.58 -15.90
N GLN A 306 -24.73 5.38 -16.91
CA GLN A 306 -24.04 6.62 -17.27
C GLN A 306 -24.93 7.84 -17.05
N LEU A 307 -24.31 8.96 -16.72
CA LEU A 307 -24.94 10.28 -16.73
C LEU A 307 -25.03 10.81 -18.19
N GLY A 308 -26.20 11.31 -18.57
CA GLY A 308 -26.40 12.02 -19.84
C GLY A 308 -27.35 11.34 -20.83
N ASP A 309 -28.12 12.16 -21.54
CA ASP A 309 -29.28 11.80 -22.35
C ASP A 309 -28.90 11.37 -23.78
N GLU A 310 -27.62 11.43 -24.15
CA GLU A 310 -27.19 11.00 -25.47
C GLU A 310 -26.99 9.49 -25.52
N LYS A 311 -28.07 8.80 -26.01
CA LYS A 311 -28.07 7.39 -26.42
C LYS A 311 -27.45 6.42 -25.41
N LYS A 312 -28.21 6.06 -24.39
CA LYS A 312 -28.06 4.87 -23.46
C LYS A 312 -26.93 3.87 -23.79
N ARG A 313 -25.74 4.35 -24.00
CA ARG A 313 -24.56 3.51 -24.18
C ARG A 313 -24.07 3.12 -22.78
N ARG A 314 -24.48 1.91 -22.35
CA ARG A 314 -23.97 1.36 -21.08
C ARG A 314 -22.49 1.12 -21.19
N ARG A 315 -21.75 1.38 -20.10
CA ARG A 315 -20.32 1.02 -19.99
C ARG A 315 -20.19 -0.50 -20.05
N LYS A 316 -19.01 -0.96 -20.51
CA LYS A 316 -18.65 -2.37 -20.39
C LYS A 316 -18.53 -2.74 -18.92
N LEU A 317 -19.05 -3.92 -18.55
CA LEU A 317 -18.94 -4.50 -17.22
C LEU A 317 -18.03 -5.73 -17.28
N TYR A 318 -17.05 -5.76 -16.39
CA TYR A 318 -16.31 -6.99 -16.11
C TYR A 318 -16.71 -7.54 -14.75
N ILE A 319 -16.96 -8.85 -14.70
CA ILE A 319 -17.14 -9.58 -13.45
C ILE A 319 -15.87 -10.38 -13.21
N ALA A 320 -15.07 -9.95 -12.25
CA ALA A 320 -13.76 -10.53 -11.92
C ALA A 320 -13.92 -11.53 -10.77
N ASP A 321 -13.99 -12.81 -11.11
CA ASP A 321 -13.93 -13.89 -10.12
C ASP A 321 -12.47 -14.17 -9.75
N ALA A 322 -12.10 -13.90 -8.52
CA ALA A 322 -10.75 -14.10 -8.03
C ALA A 322 -10.26 -15.56 -8.03
N ARG A 323 -11.19 -16.51 -8.07
CA ARG A 323 -10.91 -17.94 -7.95
C ARG A 323 -10.38 -18.56 -9.24
N PRO A 324 -9.66 -19.69 -9.16
CA PRO A 324 -9.54 -20.61 -10.29
C PRO A 324 -10.94 -21.08 -10.76
N ARG A 325 -11.16 -21.15 -12.06
CA ARG A 325 -12.44 -21.59 -12.65
C ARG A 325 -12.90 -22.95 -12.11
N LYS A 326 -11.96 -23.89 -11.92
CA LYS A 326 -12.24 -25.21 -11.32
C LYS A 326 -12.83 -25.09 -9.90
N ASN A 327 -12.37 -24.13 -9.10
CA ASN A 327 -12.85 -23.93 -7.73
C ASN A 327 -14.23 -23.24 -7.72
N ALA A 328 -14.52 -22.36 -8.68
CA ALA A 328 -15.86 -21.78 -8.84
C ALA A 328 -16.87 -22.86 -9.19
N LEU A 329 -16.53 -23.77 -10.12
CA LEU A 329 -17.35 -24.92 -10.47
C LEU A 329 -17.54 -25.90 -9.30
N ALA A 330 -16.50 -26.18 -8.51
CA ALA A 330 -16.62 -27.03 -7.33
C ALA A 330 -17.59 -26.44 -6.28
N ASN A 331 -17.66 -25.12 -6.17
CA ASN A 331 -18.61 -24.46 -5.25
C ASN A 331 -20.08 -24.61 -5.68
N VAL A 332 -20.36 -24.94 -6.95
CA VAL A 332 -21.72 -25.25 -7.42
C VAL A 332 -22.31 -26.43 -6.65
N ALA A 333 -21.50 -27.44 -6.31
CA ALA A 333 -21.94 -28.56 -5.48
C ALA A 333 -22.46 -28.16 -4.08
N MET A 334 -22.12 -26.94 -3.65
CA MET A 334 -22.60 -26.34 -2.40
C MET A 334 -23.61 -25.20 -2.62
N GLY A 335 -24.20 -25.13 -3.81
CA GLY A 335 -25.20 -24.13 -4.18
C GLY A 335 -24.64 -22.76 -4.60
N GLY A 336 -23.32 -22.54 -4.49
CA GLY A 336 -22.65 -21.33 -5.00
C GLY A 336 -22.36 -21.39 -6.50
N GLY A 337 -21.47 -20.54 -7.00
CA GLY A 337 -21.04 -20.57 -8.39
C GLY A 337 -20.48 -19.25 -8.88
N SER A 338 -20.64 -18.97 -10.15
CA SER A 338 -20.26 -17.72 -10.79
C SER A 338 -21.39 -17.26 -11.72
N GLU A 339 -21.35 -15.99 -12.09
CA GLU A 339 -22.31 -15.37 -12.99
C GLU A 339 -22.23 -15.99 -14.40
N SER A 340 -23.36 -15.99 -15.11
CA SER A 340 -23.42 -16.34 -16.51
C SER A 340 -23.64 -15.10 -17.38
N SER A 341 -22.85 -14.91 -18.42
CA SER A 341 -22.99 -13.78 -19.37
C SER A 341 -24.37 -13.77 -20.04
N SER A 342 -25.05 -14.92 -20.09
CA SER A 342 -26.44 -15.00 -20.62
C SER A 342 -27.47 -14.32 -19.72
N ASN A 343 -27.23 -14.21 -18.40
CA ASN A 343 -28.11 -13.60 -17.42
C ASN A 343 -27.69 -12.15 -17.10
N TYR A 344 -26.37 -11.90 -17.08
CA TYR A 344 -25.78 -10.59 -16.83
C TYR A 344 -25.37 -9.96 -18.16
N PHE A 345 -26.33 -9.36 -18.85
CA PHE A 345 -26.14 -8.77 -20.18
C PHE A 345 -25.03 -7.72 -20.19
N GLN A 346 -24.22 -7.71 -21.24
CA GLN A 346 -23.08 -6.81 -21.43
C GLN A 346 -21.95 -7.01 -20.41
N SER A 347 -21.93 -8.12 -19.68
CA SER A 347 -20.83 -8.46 -18.79
C SER A 347 -19.91 -9.52 -19.39
N GLU A 348 -18.64 -9.41 -19.06
CA GLU A 348 -17.61 -10.40 -19.34
C GLU A 348 -17.09 -10.96 -18.02
N VAL A 349 -17.18 -12.29 -17.83
CA VAL A 349 -16.72 -12.98 -16.62
C VAL A 349 -15.28 -13.44 -16.80
N VAL A 350 -14.38 -12.98 -15.93
CA VAL A 350 -12.93 -13.27 -15.95
C VAL A 350 -12.52 -13.96 -14.66
N PHE A 351 -11.75 -15.06 -14.77
CA PHE A 351 -11.21 -15.80 -13.62
C PHE A 351 -9.73 -15.50 -13.42
N PHE A 352 -9.35 -15.08 -12.21
CA PHE A 352 -7.96 -14.70 -11.92
C PHE A 352 -7.07 -15.84 -11.43
N GLY A 353 -7.62 -16.97 -11.11
CA GLY A 353 -6.83 -18.15 -10.73
C GLY A 353 -6.14 -18.06 -9.37
N ILE A 354 -6.51 -17.11 -8.50
CA ILE A 354 -5.89 -16.94 -7.19
C ILE A 354 -6.31 -18.06 -6.25
N ASP A 355 -5.34 -18.74 -5.66
CA ASP A 355 -5.54 -19.85 -4.75
C ASP A 355 -6.23 -19.46 -3.43
N ASN A 356 -6.56 -20.47 -2.62
CA ASN A 356 -7.29 -20.27 -1.37
C ASN A 356 -6.37 -19.98 -0.19
N ILE A 357 -6.97 -19.72 0.98
CA ILE A 357 -6.28 -19.39 2.24
C ILE A 357 -5.30 -20.48 2.71
N HIS A 358 -5.52 -21.76 2.35
CA HIS A 358 -4.65 -22.85 2.76
C HIS A 358 -3.32 -22.81 2.00
N SER A 359 -3.37 -22.59 0.69
CA SER A 359 -2.17 -22.43 -0.14
C SER A 359 -1.30 -21.26 0.37
N MET A 360 -1.91 -20.13 0.73
CA MET A 360 -1.18 -18.97 1.26
C MET A 360 -0.47 -19.28 2.57
N ARG A 361 -1.13 -19.99 3.50
CA ARG A 361 -0.53 -20.40 4.78
C ARG A 361 0.66 -21.33 4.57
N GLU A 362 0.48 -22.34 3.73
CA GLU A 362 1.52 -23.31 3.43
C GLU A 362 2.71 -22.68 2.76
N SER A 363 2.47 -21.81 1.78
CA SER A 363 3.48 -21.07 1.04
C SER A 363 4.35 -20.19 1.95
N LEU A 364 3.73 -19.42 2.85
CA LEU A 364 4.48 -18.60 3.82
C LEU A 364 5.31 -19.47 4.78
N SER A 365 4.77 -20.61 5.21
CA SER A 365 5.53 -21.55 6.06
C SER A 365 6.76 -22.09 5.35
N ARG A 366 6.63 -22.50 4.08
CA ARG A 366 7.76 -22.97 3.27
C ARG A 366 8.80 -21.86 3.06
N LEU A 367 8.36 -20.63 2.78
CA LEU A 367 9.27 -19.49 2.66
C LEU A 367 10.05 -19.25 3.95
N ARG A 368 9.39 -19.25 5.09
CA ARG A 368 10.04 -19.09 6.41
C ARG A 368 11.06 -20.18 6.68
N ASP A 369 10.69 -21.44 6.45
CA ASP A 369 11.59 -22.59 6.66
C ASP A 369 12.80 -22.52 5.72
N TYR A 370 12.61 -22.07 4.48
CA TYR A 370 13.69 -21.81 3.52
C TYR A 370 14.64 -20.73 4.02
N LEU A 371 14.13 -19.57 4.47
CA LEU A 371 14.96 -18.47 4.95
C LEU A 371 15.71 -18.82 6.23
N ASP A 372 15.12 -19.57 7.15
CA ASP A 372 15.79 -20.05 8.36
C ASP A 372 16.94 -21.02 8.02
N ALA A 373 16.75 -21.89 7.03
CA ALA A 373 17.81 -22.80 6.56
C ALA A 373 19.01 -22.06 5.94
N HIS A 374 18.77 -20.94 5.24
CA HIS A 374 19.82 -20.19 4.54
C HIS A 374 20.49 -19.13 5.40
N GLY A 375 19.76 -18.53 6.37
CA GLY A 375 20.33 -17.57 7.32
C GLY A 375 21.38 -18.16 8.25
N THR A 376 21.48 -19.47 8.34
CA THR A 376 22.40 -20.19 9.24
C THR A 376 23.72 -20.61 8.61
N THR A 377 24.02 -20.21 7.39
CA THR A 377 25.27 -20.57 6.70
C THR A 377 26.52 -19.91 7.25
N SER A 378 26.46 -19.10 8.34
CA SER A 378 27.65 -18.70 9.05
C SER A 378 28.16 -19.79 9.98
N SER A 379 29.24 -20.40 9.56
CA SER A 379 30.36 -21.09 10.21
C SER A 379 30.19 -22.33 11.08
N ASP A 380 29.02 -22.69 11.63
CA ASP A 380 28.91 -23.88 12.45
C ASP A 380 27.73 -24.79 12.06
N GLY A 381 28.03 -25.88 11.34
CA GLY A 381 27.08 -26.90 10.92
C GLY A 381 26.27 -27.58 12.05
N THR A 382 26.63 -27.39 13.32
CA THR A 382 25.92 -27.88 14.50
C THR A 382 24.61 -27.16 14.76
N LEU A 383 24.49 -25.87 14.45
CA LEU A 383 23.29 -25.07 14.69
C LEU A 383 22.15 -25.43 13.71
N SER A 384 22.48 -25.78 12.49
CA SER A 384 21.51 -26.22 11.48
C SER A 384 20.79 -27.50 11.90
N LEU A 385 21.52 -28.47 12.45
CA LEU A 385 20.96 -29.72 12.98
C LEU A 385 20.02 -29.51 14.18
N LEU A 386 20.32 -28.53 15.04
CA LEU A 386 19.52 -28.22 16.22
C LEU A 386 18.22 -27.51 15.85
N ARG A 387 18.24 -26.63 14.86
CA ARG A 387 17.06 -25.88 14.40
C ARG A 387 16.06 -26.75 13.65
N HIS A 388 16.51 -27.69 12.84
CA HIS A 388 15.65 -28.50 11.96
C HIS A 388 15.19 -29.82 12.60
N GLY A 389 15.54 -30.08 13.86
CA GLY A 389 15.00 -31.21 14.62
C GLY A 389 15.30 -32.60 14.04
N GLY A 390 16.36 -32.76 13.28
CA GLY A 390 16.76 -34.00 12.67
C GLY A 390 15.82 -34.65 11.65
N TRP A 391 14.78 -33.91 11.24
CA TRP A 391 13.78 -34.35 10.26
C TRP A 391 13.92 -33.63 8.92
N THR A 392 15.14 -33.45 8.46
CA THR A 392 15.35 -32.99 7.09
C THR A 392 15.40 -34.18 6.14
N TRP A 393 14.66 -34.03 5.07
CA TRP A 393 14.72 -34.89 3.90
C TRP A 393 16.19 -35.04 3.43
N GLY A 394 16.68 -36.29 3.54
CA GLY A 394 17.83 -36.79 2.81
C GLY A 394 19.14 -36.03 2.90
N GLY A 395 20.09 -36.57 3.71
CA GLY A 395 21.48 -36.15 3.69
C GLY A 395 22.06 -36.17 2.27
N GLY A 396 22.58 -35.06 1.81
CA GLY A 396 23.30 -34.91 0.59
C GLY A 396 24.19 -33.68 0.67
N ASN A 397 25.51 -33.91 0.62
CA ASN A 397 26.53 -32.88 0.49
C ASN A 397 26.23 -31.95 -0.68
N LEU A 398 26.13 -30.78 -0.41
CA LEU A 398 26.28 -29.44 -0.92
C LEU A 398 26.99 -29.26 -2.28
N SER A 399 26.21 -29.17 -3.31
CA SER A 399 26.49 -28.22 -4.41
C SER A 399 25.35 -27.18 -4.40
N ASN A 400 25.31 -26.36 -3.35
CA ASN A 400 24.08 -25.75 -2.85
C ASN A 400 23.66 -24.40 -3.44
N MET A 401 24.40 -23.81 -4.37
CA MET A 401 23.99 -22.52 -4.92
C MET A 401 22.91 -22.62 -6.01
N SER A 402 22.87 -23.69 -6.78
CA SER A 402 21.81 -23.86 -7.79
C SER A 402 20.51 -24.43 -7.21
N ALA A 403 20.58 -25.19 -6.11
CA ALA A 403 19.40 -25.71 -5.41
C ALA A 403 18.64 -24.59 -4.67
N SER A 404 19.30 -23.50 -4.27
CA SER A 404 18.71 -22.47 -3.46
C SER A 404 17.68 -21.59 -4.20
N VAL A 405 17.87 -21.34 -5.48
CA VAL A 405 16.93 -20.53 -6.28
C VAL A 405 15.66 -21.32 -6.60
N SER A 406 15.78 -22.62 -6.89
CA SER A 406 14.61 -23.47 -7.13
C SER A 406 13.75 -23.61 -5.86
N THR A 407 14.37 -23.77 -4.69
CA THR A 407 13.64 -23.92 -3.42
C THR A 407 12.94 -22.65 -2.94
N LEU A 408 13.45 -21.46 -3.27
CA LEU A 408 12.72 -20.22 -3.08
C LEU A 408 11.47 -20.18 -3.97
N GLY A 409 11.59 -20.55 -5.23
CA GLY A 409 10.48 -20.72 -6.17
C GLY A 409 9.46 -21.75 -5.67
N ASP A 410 9.93 -22.88 -5.13
CA ASP A 410 9.11 -23.96 -4.57
C ASP A 410 8.27 -23.54 -3.36
N SER A 411 8.63 -22.45 -2.67
CA SER A 411 7.77 -21.86 -1.64
C SER A 411 6.43 -21.41 -2.20
N GLY A 412 6.40 -20.92 -3.44
CA GLY A 412 5.23 -20.40 -4.13
C GLY A 412 4.79 -19.00 -3.65
N TRP A 413 5.43 -18.43 -2.63
CA TRP A 413 4.99 -17.16 -2.04
C TRP A 413 4.99 -16.00 -3.03
N LEU A 414 6.10 -15.82 -3.76
CA LEU A 414 6.21 -14.75 -4.75
C LEU A 414 5.22 -14.91 -5.91
N ILE A 415 4.89 -16.14 -6.30
CA ILE A 415 3.86 -16.42 -7.33
C ILE A 415 2.49 -15.98 -6.83
N HIS A 416 2.16 -16.26 -5.56
CA HIS A 416 0.90 -15.82 -4.97
C HIS A 416 0.81 -14.29 -4.80
N VAL A 417 1.91 -13.62 -4.48
CA VAL A 417 1.99 -12.14 -4.46
C VAL A 417 1.80 -11.59 -5.88
N GLN A 418 2.47 -12.18 -6.88
CA GLN A 418 2.32 -11.81 -8.29
C GLN A 418 0.88 -11.93 -8.78
N SER A 419 0.18 -13.00 -8.43
CA SER A 419 -1.20 -13.23 -8.86
C SER A 419 -2.14 -12.12 -8.37
N VAL A 420 -1.98 -11.65 -7.13
CA VAL A 420 -2.77 -10.53 -6.58
C VAL A 420 -2.39 -9.21 -7.25
N LEU A 421 -1.10 -8.94 -7.43
CA LEU A 421 -0.62 -7.74 -8.15
C LEU A 421 -1.16 -7.67 -9.58
N ALA A 422 -1.05 -8.78 -10.33
CA ALA A 422 -1.50 -8.85 -11.71
C ALA A 422 -3.02 -8.66 -11.83
N GLY A 423 -3.80 -9.33 -10.97
CA GLY A 423 -5.25 -9.16 -10.95
C GLY A 423 -5.68 -7.73 -10.62
N SER A 424 -5.02 -7.09 -9.65
CA SER A 424 -5.34 -5.71 -9.27
C SER A 424 -4.91 -4.69 -10.33
N ALA A 425 -3.77 -4.90 -10.98
CA ALA A 425 -3.31 -4.07 -12.09
C ALA A 425 -4.24 -4.19 -13.31
N TRP A 426 -4.73 -5.39 -13.59
CA TRP A 426 -5.71 -5.63 -14.63
C TRP A 426 -7.02 -4.86 -14.33
N ILE A 427 -7.55 -4.95 -13.11
CA ILE A 427 -8.75 -4.21 -12.68
C ILE A 427 -8.53 -2.70 -12.86
N ALA A 428 -7.43 -2.17 -12.33
CA ALA A 428 -7.13 -0.75 -12.43
C ALA A 428 -7.02 -0.27 -13.90
N ALA A 429 -6.41 -1.08 -14.78
CA ALA A 429 -6.31 -0.76 -16.20
C ALA A 429 -7.68 -0.72 -16.89
N ARG A 430 -8.61 -1.65 -16.57
CA ARG A 430 -9.97 -1.63 -17.14
C ARG A 430 -10.74 -0.38 -16.72
N VAL A 431 -10.64 0.00 -15.45
CA VAL A 431 -11.30 1.20 -14.94
C VAL A 431 -10.69 2.48 -15.52
N ALA A 432 -9.37 2.60 -15.50
CA ALA A 432 -8.68 3.84 -15.89
C ALA A 432 -8.60 4.06 -17.41
N LEU A 433 -8.37 2.99 -18.21
CA LEU A 433 -8.13 3.11 -19.66
C LEU A 433 -9.39 2.90 -20.50
N GLU A 434 -10.29 2.01 -20.06
CA GLU A 434 -11.51 1.66 -20.80
C GLU A 434 -12.76 2.34 -20.21
N SER A 435 -12.63 3.04 -19.09
CA SER A 435 -13.78 3.55 -18.32
C SER A 435 -14.82 2.47 -18.04
N ALA A 436 -14.39 1.21 -17.93
CA ALA A 436 -15.24 0.06 -17.65
C ALA A 436 -15.51 -0.05 -16.16
N SER A 437 -16.71 -0.53 -15.79
CA SER A 437 -17.01 -0.93 -14.42
C SER A 437 -16.53 -2.35 -14.16
N VAL A 438 -16.08 -2.63 -12.94
CA VAL A 438 -15.58 -3.96 -12.56
C VAL A 438 -16.24 -4.39 -11.24
N LEU A 439 -16.94 -5.53 -11.25
CA LEU A 439 -17.42 -6.21 -10.05
C LEU A 439 -16.44 -7.32 -9.66
N VAL A 440 -15.88 -7.25 -8.47
CA VAL A 440 -14.91 -8.24 -7.98
C VAL A 440 -15.55 -9.14 -6.92
N HIS A 441 -15.43 -10.44 -7.07
CA HIS A 441 -15.88 -11.39 -6.05
C HIS A 441 -14.96 -12.61 -5.92
N CYS A 442 -15.18 -13.41 -4.88
CA CYS A 442 -14.64 -14.75 -4.69
C CYS A 442 -15.75 -15.63 -4.09
N SER A 443 -15.45 -16.60 -3.22
CA SER A 443 -16.53 -17.37 -2.55
C SER A 443 -17.32 -16.46 -1.58
N ASP A 444 -16.65 -15.95 -0.55
CA ASP A 444 -17.31 -15.15 0.51
C ASP A 444 -17.11 -13.62 0.36
N GLY A 445 -16.25 -13.17 -0.54
CA GLY A 445 -16.03 -11.75 -0.80
C GLY A 445 -15.24 -10.97 0.28
N TRP A 446 -14.46 -11.63 1.13
CA TRP A 446 -13.72 -10.98 2.25
C TRP A 446 -12.22 -11.25 2.31
N ASP A 447 -11.66 -12.26 1.60
CA ASP A 447 -10.23 -12.51 1.49
C ASP A 447 -9.68 -11.96 0.16
N ARG A 448 -9.64 -12.75 -0.90
CA ARG A 448 -9.14 -12.37 -2.23
C ARG A 448 -9.81 -11.12 -2.80
N THR A 449 -11.10 -10.96 -2.58
CA THR A 449 -11.85 -9.75 -2.99
C THR A 449 -11.31 -8.51 -2.29
N SER A 450 -11.05 -8.56 -0.97
CA SER A 450 -10.47 -7.44 -0.24
C SER A 450 -9.05 -7.12 -0.72
N GLN A 451 -8.24 -8.15 -1.01
CA GLN A 451 -6.89 -7.95 -1.59
C GLN A 451 -6.96 -7.21 -2.92
N LEU A 452 -7.76 -7.71 -3.86
CA LEU A 452 -7.86 -7.15 -5.21
C LEU A 452 -8.45 -5.74 -5.22
N VAL A 453 -9.57 -5.55 -4.51
CA VAL A 453 -10.27 -4.26 -4.47
C VAL A 453 -9.43 -3.19 -3.78
N ALA A 454 -8.86 -3.50 -2.62
CA ALA A 454 -8.04 -2.53 -1.91
C ALA A 454 -6.76 -2.17 -2.69
N LEU A 455 -6.13 -3.14 -3.36
CA LEU A 455 -4.94 -2.87 -4.16
C LEU A 455 -5.28 -2.10 -5.45
N ALA A 456 -6.41 -2.41 -6.10
CA ALA A 456 -6.88 -1.66 -7.25
C ALA A 456 -7.23 -0.21 -6.89
N ASN A 457 -7.88 0.02 -5.74
CA ASN A 457 -8.12 1.37 -5.20
C ASN A 457 -6.82 2.15 -4.99
N LEU A 458 -5.80 1.50 -4.43
CA LEU A 458 -4.47 2.11 -4.22
C LEU A 458 -3.80 2.49 -5.55
N LEU A 459 -3.99 1.69 -6.60
CA LEU A 459 -3.49 1.96 -7.95
C LEU A 459 -4.27 3.10 -8.62
N LEU A 460 -5.59 3.17 -8.43
CA LEU A 460 -6.46 4.14 -9.09
C LEU A 460 -6.42 5.52 -8.45
N ASP A 461 -6.45 5.59 -7.12
CA ASP A 461 -6.66 6.83 -6.36
C ASP A 461 -5.42 7.27 -5.58
N PRO A 462 -4.79 8.41 -5.95
CA PRO A 462 -3.63 8.95 -5.24
C PRO A 462 -3.88 9.22 -3.75
N TYR A 463 -5.11 9.53 -3.36
CA TYR A 463 -5.48 9.75 -1.96
C TYR A 463 -5.10 8.57 -1.07
N TYR A 464 -5.35 7.34 -1.51
CA TYR A 464 -5.02 6.13 -0.74
C TYR A 464 -3.52 5.87 -0.57
N ARG A 465 -2.65 6.61 -1.26
CA ARG A 465 -1.20 6.53 -1.13
C ARG A 465 -0.65 7.49 -0.07
N THR A 466 -1.52 8.25 0.59
CA THR A 466 -1.20 9.08 1.77
C THR A 466 -1.45 8.29 3.07
N PHE A 467 -0.89 8.73 4.20
CA PHE A 467 -1.17 8.11 5.51
C PHE A 467 -2.67 8.08 5.82
N THR A 468 -3.34 9.20 5.66
CA THR A 468 -4.79 9.31 5.94
C THR A 468 -5.61 8.46 4.99
N GLY A 469 -5.30 8.49 3.71
CA GLY A 469 -6.01 7.71 2.69
C GLY A 469 -5.76 6.21 2.85
N PHE A 470 -4.55 5.79 3.20
CA PHE A 470 -4.23 4.38 3.44
C PHE A 470 -4.96 3.82 4.66
N GLN A 471 -5.06 4.61 5.73
CA GLN A 471 -5.93 4.29 6.88
C GLN A 471 -7.38 4.13 6.44
N ALA A 472 -7.94 5.10 5.69
CA ALA A 472 -9.32 5.06 5.21
C ALA A 472 -9.58 3.83 4.33
N LEU A 473 -8.64 3.47 3.46
CA LEU A 473 -8.70 2.28 2.62
C LEU A 473 -8.78 0.98 3.46
N ILE A 474 -7.91 0.84 4.45
CA ILE A 474 -7.90 -0.34 5.33
C ILE A 474 -9.19 -0.39 6.16
N GLU A 475 -9.61 0.73 6.73
CA GLU A 475 -10.84 0.79 7.54
C GLU A 475 -12.07 0.47 6.71
N LYS A 476 -12.15 0.90 5.44
CA LYS A 476 -13.23 0.60 4.52
C LYS A 476 -13.18 -0.85 4.02
N ASP A 477 -12.15 -1.21 3.22
CA ASP A 477 -12.17 -2.45 2.43
C ASP A 477 -11.76 -3.71 3.22
N TRP A 478 -11.12 -3.55 4.39
CA TRP A 478 -10.72 -4.66 5.24
C TRP A 478 -11.57 -4.75 6.50
N LEU A 479 -11.61 -3.70 7.31
CA LEU A 479 -12.29 -3.74 8.61
C LEU A 479 -13.83 -3.67 8.46
N ALA A 480 -14.35 -2.65 7.78
CA ALA A 480 -15.79 -2.46 7.64
C ALA A 480 -16.41 -3.56 6.78
N PHE A 481 -15.78 -3.94 5.67
CA PHE A 481 -16.24 -5.04 4.83
C PHE A 481 -15.89 -6.44 5.38
N GLY A 482 -15.49 -6.56 6.64
CA GLY A 482 -15.53 -7.79 7.42
C GLY A 482 -14.56 -8.88 6.97
N HIS A 483 -13.30 -8.52 6.65
CA HIS A 483 -12.25 -9.54 6.61
C HIS A 483 -12.12 -10.18 7.99
N PRO A 484 -12.16 -11.51 8.10
CA PRO A 484 -12.24 -12.18 9.41
C PRO A 484 -10.87 -12.22 10.12
N PHE A 485 -10.41 -11.08 10.61
CA PHE A 485 -9.07 -10.94 11.22
C PHE A 485 -8.84 -11.88 12.39
N ALA A 486 -9.83 -12.08 13.26
CA ALA A 486 -9.70 -12.99 14.40
C ALA A 486 -9.46 -14.43 13.94
N GLU A 487 -10.23 -14.93 12.98
CA GLU A 487 -10.05 -16.27 12.43
C GLU A 487 -8.72 -16.41 11.67
N ARG A 488 -8.39 -15.45 10.81
CA ARG A 488 -7.14 -15.47 10.03
C ARG A 488 -5.90 -15.32 10.90
N GLY A 489 -6.01 -14.58 12.01
CA GLY A 489 -4.97 -14.41 13.01
C GLY A 489 -4.90 -15.54 14.06
N GLY A 490 -5.93 -16.39 14.15
CA GLY A 490 -6.04 -17.43 15.20
C GLY A 490 -6.28 -16.84 16.58
N MET A 491 -7.02 -15.72 16.65
CA MET A 491 -7.39 -15.03 17.88
C MET A 491 -8.81 -15.44 18.32
N PRO A 492 -9.16 -15.27 19.61
CA PRO A 492 -10.50 -15.58 20.08
C PRO A 492 -11.53 -14.64 19.43
N THR A 493 -12.71 -15.22 19.15
CA THR A 493 -13.88 -14.46 18.68
C THR A 493 -14.78 -14.07 19.85
N VAL A 494 -15.79 -13.25 19.61
CA VAL A 494 -16.79 -12.82 20.60
C VAL A 494 -17.50 -14.02 21.24
N SER A 495 -17.73 -15.09 20.46
CA SER A 495 -18.37 -16.34 20.92
C SER A 495 -17.43 -17.27 21.68
N GLY A 496 -16.17 -16.90 21.89
CA GLY A 496 -15.13 -17.77 22.47
C GLY A 496 -14.60 -18.80 21.49
N SER A 497 -13.52 -19.52 21.86
CA SER A 497 -12.93 -20.57 21.00
C SER A 497 -13.75 -21.87 20.96
N SER A 498 -14.85 -21.97 21.70
CA SER A 498 -15.68 -23.17 21.85
C SER A 498 -17.19 -22.89 21.92
N GLY A 499 -17.64 -21.67 21.68
CA GLY A 499 -19.07 -21.32 21.72
C GLY A 499 -19.70 -21.41 20.35
N ARG A 500 -20.53 -22.44 20.08
CA ARG A 500 -21.56 -22.39 19.07
C ARG A 500 -22.45 -21.18 19.34
N PRO A 501 -22.76 -20.32 18.34
CA PRO A 501 -23.90 -19.41 18.46
C PRO A 501 -25.17 -20.25 18.62
N PRO A 502 -26.20 -19.80 19.37
CA PRO A 502 -27.50 -20.45 19.36
C PRO A 502 -28.01 -20.44 17.92
N ASP A 503 -28.60 -21.55 17.51
CA ASP A 503 -29.10 -21.87 16.18
C ASP A 503 -29.89 -20.73 15.52
N LEU A 504 -29.24 -19.97 14.64
CA LEU A 504 -29.89 -19.15 13.62
C LEU A 504 -28.84 -18.89 12.50
N CYS A 505 -28.56 -19.89 11.74
CA CYS A 505 -27.98 -19.94 10.39
C CYS A 505 -27.20 -21.27 10.19
N ARG A 506 -27.89 -22.36 10.36
CA ARG A 506 -27.38 -23.65 9.92
C ARG A 506 -27.83 -23.89 8.48
N GLN A 507 -27.08 -23.30 7.55
CA GLN A 507 -26.83 -23.92 6.25
C GLN A 507 -25.32 -24.13 6.14
N SER A 508 -24.80 -25.02 6.96
CA SER A 508 -23.48 -25.57 6.77
C SER A 508 -23.59 -26.72 5.80
N SER A 509 -23.01 -26.54 4.64
CA SER A 509 -22.64 -27.54 3.69
C SER A 509 -21.70 -28.59 4.31
N VAL A 510 -22.26 -29.65 4.86
CA VAL A 510 -21.61 -30.95 4.99
C VAL A 510 -22.66 -31.99 4.70
N GLY A 511 -22.78 -32.36 3.43
CA GLY A 511 -23.46 -33.60 3.04
C GLY A 511 -22.60 -34.75 3.45
N SER A 512 -22.90 -35.35 4.60
CA SER A 512 -22.46 -36.70 4.93
C SER A 512 -23.31 -37.67 4.14
N PHE A 513 -22.71 -38.37 3.17
CA PHE A 513 -23.32 -39.57 2.62
C PHE A 513 -23.25 -40.68 3.68
N PRO A 514 -24.30 -41.47 3.88
CA PRO A 514 -24.29 -42.63 4.78
C PRO A 514 -23.49 -43.76 4.14
N LEU A 515 -22.41 -44.20 4.78
CA LEU A 515 -21.75 -45.45 4.49
C LEU A 515 -22.46 -46.58 5.28
N PRO A 516 -22.55 -47.80 4.70
CA PRO A 516 -23.26 -48.91 5.30
C PRO A 516 -22.52 -49.47 6.53
N PRO A 517 -23.23 -50.15 7.44
CA PRO A 517 -22.70 -50.57 8.74
C PRO A 517 -21.79 -51.78 8.59
N MET A 518 -20.57 -51.73 9.13
CA MET A 518 -19.77 -52.91 9.42
C MET A 518 -19.17 -52.85 10.83
N CYS A 519 -19.60 -53.82 11.61
CA CYS A 519 -19.02 -54.48 12.75
C CYS A 519 -18.32 -53.68 13.88
N GLN A 520 -18.91 -53.88 15.04
CA GLN A 520 -18.42 -53.54 16.38
C GLN A 520 -17.13 -54.28 16.74
N SER A 521 -16.13 -53.55 17.25
CA SER A 521 -15.23 -54.11 18.26
C SER A 521 -14.94 -53.05 19.32
N SER A 522 -15.19 -53.40 20.55
CA SER A 522 -15.09 -52.62 21.75
C SER A 522 -13.64 -52.26 22.11
N GLY A 523 -13.36 -51.00 22.28
CA GLY A 523 -12.14 -50.44 22.83
C GLY A 523 -12.36 -49.00 23.24
N SER A 524 -12.52 -48.72 24.50
CA SER A 524 -12.76 -47.40 25.05
C SER A 524 -11.52 -46.51 24.92
N PHE A 525 -11.54 -45.62 23.94
CA PHE A 525 -10.73 -44.42 23.91
C PHE A 525 -11.66 -43.23 23.67
N ALA A 526 -11.66 -42.29 24.60
CA ALA A 526 -12.38 -41.04 24.46
C ALA A 526 -11.90 -40.30 23.19
N PRO A 527 -12.79 -39.85 22.29
CA PRO A 527 -12.38 -39.13 21.09
C PRO A 527 -11.81 -37.76 21.47
N PRO A 528 -10.70 -37.31 20.82
CA PRO A 528 -10.24 -35.93 20.97
C PRO A 528 -11.32 -34.97 20.48
N THR A 529 -11.60 -33.95 21.25
CA THR A 529 -12.57 -32.90 20.95
C THR A 529 -12.29 -32.25 19.60
N PRO A 530 -13.29 -32.17 18.66
CA PRO A 530 -13.09 -31.70 17.29
C PRO A 530 -12.85 -30.20 17.16
N SER A 531 -12.80 -29.41 18.24
CA SER A 531 -12.84 -27.95 18.20
C SER A 531 -11.49 -27.26 17.91
N SER A 532 -10.34 -27.91 18.17
CA SER A 532 -9.04 -27.27 17.96
C SER A 532 -8.53 -27.37 16.53
N SER A 533 -8.85 -28.40 15.78
CA SER A 533 -8.39 -28.61 14.41
C SER A 533 -9.10 -27.68 13.40
N HIS A 534 -10.38 -27.36 13.65
CA HIS A 534 -11.13 -26.50 12.74
C HIS A 534 -10.69 -25.03 12.82
N ALA A 535 -10.39 -24.53 14.01
CA ALA A 535 -9.90 -23.16 14.21
C ALA A 535 -8.50 -22.95 13.60
N GLN A 536 -7.61 -23.92 13.72
CA GLN A 536 -6.28 -23.86 13.10
C GLN A 536 -6.34 -23.88 11.57
N ASN A 537 -7.38 -24.46 11.01
CA ASN A 537 -7.55 -24.58 9.57
C ASN A 537 -7.96 -23.25 8.88
N GLN A 538 -8.46 -22.27 9.64
CA GLN A 538 -8.89 -20.96 9.14
C GLN A 538 -7.79 -19.89 9.18
N GLN A 539 -6.68 -20.14 9.86
CA GLN A 539 -5.55 -19.20 9.92
C GLN A 539 -4.89 -19.05 8.54
N SER A 540 -4.60 -17.81 8.15
CA SER A 540 -3.92 -17.53 6.87
C SER A 540 -3.37 -16.12 6.82
N PRO A 541 -2.20 -15.88 6.20
CA PRO A 541 -1.53 -14.59 6.13
C PRO A 541 -2.09 -13.66 5.03
N ILE A 542 -3.40 -13.60 4.84
CA ILE A 542 -4.04 -12.87 3.73
C ILE A 542 -3.74 -11.38 3.77
N PHE A 543 -3.84 -10.76 4.95
CA PHE A 543 -3.53 -9.33 5.12
C PHE A 543 -2.04 -9.05 4.93
N LEU A 544 -1.15 -9.91 5.46
CA LEU A 544 0.29 -9.83 5.24
C LEU A 544 0.64 -9.91 3.75
N GLN A 545 0.04 -10.83 3.01
CA GLN A 545 0.23 -10.95 1.56
C GLN A 545 -0.17 -9.68 0.83
N TRP A 546 -1.26 -9.02 1.24
CA TRP A 546 -1.67 -7.75 0.66
C TRP A 546 -0.67 -6.62 0.97
N ILE A 547 -0.18 -6.54 2.21
CA ILE A 547 0.88 -5.56 2.58
C ILE A 547 2.17 -5.82 1.79
N ASP A 548 2.52 -7.10 1.55
CA ASP A 548 3.65 -7.44 0.67
C ASP A 548 3.42 -6.90 -0.75
N CYS A 549 2.21 -7.05 -1.32
CA CYS A 549 1.87 -6.42 -2.59
C CYS A 549 2.05 -4.89 -2.55
N VAL A 550 1.66 -4.23 -1.46
CA VAL A 550 1.87 -2.78 -1.29
C VAL A 550 3.36 -2.45 -1.25
N SER A 551 4.18 -3.25 -0.57
CA SER A 551 5.65 -3.08 -0.54
C SER A 551 6.27 -3.20 -1.93
N GLN A 552 5.77 -4.12 -2.77
CA GLN A 552 6.20 -4.25 -4.17
C GLN A 552 5.83 -2.99 -4.99
N LEU A 553 4.63 -2.42 -4.79
CA LEU A 553 4.24 -1.16 -5.44
C LEU A 553 5.11 0.02 -4.98
N LEU A 554 5.46 0.07 -3.71
CA LEU A 554 6.35 1.08 -3.14
C LEU A 554 7.74 1.03 -3.80
N ARG A 555 8.26 -0.19 -4.04
CA ARG A 555 9.51 -0.42 -4.77
C ARG A 555 9.42 -0.01 -6.24
N MET A 556 8.29 -0.30 -6.91
CA MET A 556 8.07 0.07 -8.31
C MET A 556 7.87 1.58 -8.50
N TYR A 557 7.19 2.23 -7.55
CA TYR A 557 6.82 3.64 -7.61
C TYR A 557 7.32 4.43 -6.39
N PRO A 558 8.63 4.59 -6.21
CA PRO A 558 9.21 5.14 -4.99
C PRO A 558 8.82 6.59 -4.69
N PHE A 559 8.23 7.31 -5.65
CA PHE A 559 7.81 8.71 -5.48
C PHE A 559 6.29 8.87 -5.27
N ALA A 560 5.52 7.77 -5.35
CA ALA A 560 4.06 7.82 -5.37
C ALA A 560 3.41 7.71 -3.98
N PHE A 561 4.14 7.24 -2.97
CA PHE A 561 3.62 6.95 -1.64
C PHE A 561 4.20 7.88 -0.60
N GLU A 562 3.35 8.40 0.29
CA GLU A 562 3.76 9.26 1.41
C GLU A 562 4.50 8.47 2.49
N PHE A 563 4.16 7.20 2.67
CA PHE A 563 4.73 6.30 3.66
C PHE A 563 5.87 5.44 3.09
N SER A 564 6.74 5.02 3.99
CA SER A 564 7.89 4.16 3.70
C SER A 564 7.58 2.67 3.91
N SER A 565 8.54 1.80 3.59
CA SER A 565 8.50 0.37 3.91
C SER A 565 8.55 0.11 5.43
N ALA A 566 9.26 0.93 6.21
CA ALA A 566 9.28 0.84 7.67
C ALA A 566 7.87 1.01 8.28
N PHE A 567 7.10 1.97 7.78
CA PHE A 567 5.68 2.11 8.19
C PHE A 567 4.87 0.83 7.95
N LEU A 568 5.06 0.15 6.83
CA LEU A 568 4.36 -1.10 6.53
C LEU A 568 4.75 -2.23 7.49
N VAL A 569 6.04 -2.30 7.88
CA VAL A 569 6.55 -3.26 8.86
C VAL A 569 5.92 -3.02 10.23
N ASP A 570 5.95 -1.79 10.72
CA ASP A 570 5.39 -1.41 12.03
C ASP A 570 3.87 -1.61 12.08
N LEU A 571 3.17 -1.30 11.00
CA LEU A 571 1.75 -1.62 10.87
C LEU A 571 1.49 -3.12 11.03
N LEU A 572 2.26 -3.97 10.34
CA LEU A 572 2.13 -5.43 10.45
C LEU A 572 2.47 -5.94 11.85
N ASP A 573 3.53 -5.42 12.46
CA ASP A 573 3.92 -5.81 13.82
C ASP A 573 2.84 -5.43 14.84
N CYS A 574 2.23 -4.27 14.69
CA CYS A 574 1.08 -3.88 15.50
C CYS A 574 -0.13 -4.80 15.30
N VAL A 575 -0.43 -5.20 14.06
CA VAL A 575 -1.52 -6.13 13.76
C VAL A 575 -1.24 -7.53 14.31
N LEU A 576 -0.04 -8.08 14.08
CA LEU A 576 0.34 -9.43 14.51
C LEU A 576 0.47 -9.54 16.03
N SER A 577 0.89 -8.46 16.71
CA SER A 577 1.05 -8.46 18.17
C SER A 577 -0.26 -8.35 18.95
N CYS A 578 -1.35 -7.94 18.31
CA CYS A 578 -2.62 -7.65 18.97
C CYS A 578 -2.49 -6.63 20.12
N ARG A 579 -1.58 -5.67 19.97
CA ARG A 579 -1.36 -4.61 20.96
C ARG A 579 -2.52 -3.62 21.04
N PHE A 580 -3.20 -3.41 19.91
CA PHE A 580 -4.31 -2.47 19.73
C PHE A 580 -5.57 -3.19 19.26
N GLY A 581 -6.75 -2.60 19.57
CA GLY A 581 -8.03 -3.25 19.30
C GLY A 581 -8.52 -3.19 17.86
N ASN A 582 -7.98 -2.31 17.01
CA ASN A 582 -8.54 -2.02 15.67
C ASN A 582 -8.80 -3.25 14.81
N PHE A 583 -7.91 -4.28 14.89
CA PHE A 583 -7.97 -5.49 14.08
C PHE A 583 -8.55 -6.71 14.84
N PHE A 584 -9.22 -6.49 15.96
CA PHE A 584 -9.92 -7.54 16.66
C PHE A 584 -11.25 -7.86 15.98
N CYS A 585 -11.78 -9.07 16.28
CA CYS A 585 -13.04 -9.56 15.74
C CYS A 585 -13.04 -9.77 14.21
N ASN A 586 -14.15 -10.27 13.69
CA ASN A 586 -14.29 -10.60 12.27
C ASN A 586 -15.16 -9.60 11.48
N SER A 587 -15.88 -8.71 12.18
CA SER A 587 -16.79 -7.74 11.55
C SER A 587 -16.92 -6.45 12.37
N GLU A 588 -17.46 -5.42 11.72
CA GLU A 588 -17.81 -4.17 12.38
C GLU A 588 -18.86 -4.39 13.48
N LYS A 589 -19.85 -5.24 13.20
CA LYS A 589 -20.87 -5.68 14.18
C LYS A 589 -20.24 -6.21 15.47
N GLU A 590 -19.30 -7.15 15.34
CA GLU A 590 -18.63 -7.76 16.51
C GLU A 590 -17.81 -6.72 17.28
N ARG A 591 -17.04 -5.85 16.58
CA ARG A 591 -16.26 -4.79 17.23
C ARG A 591 -17.15 -3.82 18.01
N GLN A 592 -18.31 -3.48 17.46
CA GLN A 592 -19.27 -2.62 18.14
C GLN A 592 -19.88 -3.32 19.37
N GLN A 593 -20.27 -4.58 19.26
CA GLN A 593 -20.86 -5.36 20.38
C GLN A 593 -19.91 -5.49 21.56
N VAL A 594 -18.61 -5.53 21.32
CA VAL A 594 -17.57 -5.62 22.38
C VAL A 594 -17.17 -4.24 22.90
N GLY A 595 -17.52 -3.16 22.21
CA GLY A 595 -17.06 -1.81 22.58
C GLY A 595 -15.56 -1.61 22.40
N ILE A 596 -14.98 -2.15 21.31
CA ILE A 596 -13.52 -2.09 21.04
C ILE A 596 -13.01 -0.66 21.03
N SER A 597 -13.76 0.27 20.47
CA SER A 597 -13.36 1.69 20.35
C SER A 597 -13.17 2.36 21.69
N GLU A 598 -13.95 1.97 22.68
CA GLU A 598 -13.92 2.52 24.03
C GLU A 598 -12.98 1.74 24.97
N ALA A 599 -12.82 0.43 24.71
CA ALA A 599 -12.09 -0.46 25.60
C ALA A 599 -10.59 -0.59 25.28
N CYS A 600 -10.17 -0.29 24.05
CA CYS A 600 -8.81 -0.53 23.59
C CYS A 600 -8.18 0.70 22.94
N GLY A 601 -6.84 0.78 23.02
CA GLY A 601 -6.07 1.82 22.33
C GLY A 601 -6.17 1.70 20.79
N CYS A 602 -5.99 2.84 20.11
CA CYS A 602 -6.03 2.96 18.65
C CYS A 602 -4.63 2.89 18.04
N LEU A 603 -4.43 1.94 17.14
CA LEU A 603 -3.20 1.77 16.37
C LEU A 603 -2.85 3.01 15.54
N TRP A 604 -3.84 3.61 14.89
CA TRP A 604 -3.61 4.76 14.03
C TRP A 604 -3.15 6.00 14.81
N ALA A 605 -3.73 6.20 15.99
CA ALA A 605 -3.30 7.26 16.90
C ALA A 605 -1.87 7.02 17.39
N TYR A 606 -1.51 5.77 17.71
CA TYR A 606 -0.15 5.39 18.09
C TYR A 606 0.85 5.65 16.96
N LEU A 607 0.59 5.17 15.74
CA LEU A 607 1.47 5.40 14.60
C LEU A 607 1.59 6.88 14.23
N ALA A 608 0.54 7.68 14.44
CA ALA A 608 0.59 9.13 14.25
C ALA A 608 1.43 9.82 15.34
N ASP A 609 1.33 9.38 16.59
CA ASP A 609 2.12 9.90 17.72
C ASP A 609 3.63 9.66 17.52
N LEU A 610 4.02 8.47 17.04
CA LEU A 610 5.42 8.17 16.69
C LEU A 610 5.98 9.18 15.68
N ARG A 611 5.20 9.53 14.66
CA ARG A 611 5.62 10.50 13.63
C ARG A 611 5.62 11.95 14.12
N SER A 612 4.85 12.27 15.17
CA SER A 612 4.65 13.65 15.62
C SER A 612 5.91 14.31 16.17
N SER A 613 6.83 13.53 16.78
CA SER A 613 8.07 14.00 17.37
C SER A 613 9.11 14.43 16.33
N GLU A 614 9.21 13.74 15.21
CA GLU A 614 10.24 13.94 14.18
C GLU A 614 9.67 14.52 12.88
N GLY A 615 8.35 14.55 12.75
CA GLY A 615 7.65 15.05 11.57
C GLY A 615 8.04 14.30 10.29
N ARG A 616 8.50 15.02 9.27
CA ARG A 616 8.89 14.44 7.97
C ARG A 616 10.20 13.65 8.00
N SER A 617 11.00 13.80 9.05
CA SER A 617 12.26 13.09 9.21
C SER A 617 12.07 11.68 9.77
N HIS A 618 10.88 11.37 10.30
CA HIS A 618 10.58 10.06 10.85
C HIS A 618 10.68 8.97 9.77
N VAL A 619 11.20 7.80 10.15
CA VAL A 619 11.43 6.64 9.26
C VAL A 619 10.19 6.17 8.52
N HIS A 620 8.99 6.42 9.05
CA HIS A 620 7.72 6.13 8.38
C HIS A 620 7.47 6.99 7.15
N CYS A 621 8.05 8.18 7.09
CA CYS A 621 7.85 9.10 5.98
C CYS A 621 8.76 8.74 4.81
N ASN A 622 8.20 8.74 3.61
CA ASN A 622 8.99 8.55 2.40
C ASN A 622 9.59 9.90 1.95
N PRO A 623 10.90 10.11 2.07
CA PRO A 623 11.55 11.38 1.73
C PRO A 623 11.46 11.69 0.23
N PHE A 624 11.13 10.71 -0.61
CA PHE A 624 11.03 10.85 -2.06
C PHE A 624 9.61 11.14 -2.55
N TYR A 625 8.62 11.13 -1.66
CA TYR A 625 7.22 11.36 -2.02
C TYR A 625 7.01 12.65 -2.79
N SER A 626 6.36 12.56 -3.93
CA SER A 626 6.07 13.70 -4.81
C SER A 626 4.63 13.62 -5.33
N PRO A 627 3.66 14.22 -4.63
CA PRO A 627 2.24 14.10 -4.97
C PRO A 627 1.91 14.67 -6.35
N LEU A 628 2.59 15.72 -6.79
CA LEU A 628 2.35 16.35 -8.09
C LEU A 628 2.75 15.50 -9.31
N LYS A 629 3.72 14.58 -9.12
CA LYS A 629 4.20 13.70 -10.19
C LYS A 629 3.37 12.44 -10.39
N HIS A 630 2.60 12.05 -9.37
CA HIS A 630 1.83 10.82 -9.33
C HIS A 630 0.40 11.09 -8.85
N ASN A 631 -0.25 12.10 -9.42
CA ASN A 631 -1.62 12.50 -9.11
C ASN A 631 -2.70 11.71 -9.88
N GLY A 632 -2.30 10.76 -10.69
CA GLY A 632 -3.18 9.88 -11.47
C GLY A 632 -3.04 8.39 -11.13
N PRO A 633 -3.71 7.51 -11.88
CA PRO A 633 -3.61 6.07 -11.73
C PRO A 633 -2.18 5.54 -11.94
N LEU A 634 -1.78 4.54 -11.16
CA LEU A 634 -0.56 3.76 -11.35
C LEU A 634 -0.93 2.49 -12.12
N LEU A 635 -0.33 2.29 -13.28
CA LEU A 635 -0.59 1.14 -14.13
C LEU A 635 0.74 0.40 -14.39
N PRO A 636 1.13 -0.54 -13.52
CA PRO A 636 2.38 -1.25 -13.68
C PRO A 636 2.37 -2.09 -14.97
N PRO A 637 3.45 -2.03 -15.79
CA PRO A 637 3.58 -2.89 -16.95
C PRO A 637 3.77 -4.36 -16.52
N ALA A 638 3.35 -5.30 -17.36
CA ALA A 638 3.43 -6.72 -17.04
C ALA A 638 4.85 -7.19 -16.61
N ALA A 639 5.89 -6.68 -17.27
CA ALA A 639 7.28 -7.00 -16.93
C ALA A 639 7.71 -6.51 -15.53
N ALA A 640 7.05 -5.50 -14.97
CA ALA A 640 7.34 -4.99 -13.63
C ALA A 640 6.59 -5.72 -12.51
N LEU A 641 5.66 -6.60 -12.85
CA LEU A 641 4.86 -7.36 -11.88
C LEU A 641 5.59 -8.57 -11.28
N ALA A 642 6.86 -8.78 -11.57
CA ALA A 642 7.68 -9.81 -10.93
C ALA A 642 8.07 -9.36 -9.51
N PRO A 643 7.48 -9.95 -8.44
CA PRO A 643 7.81 -9.58 -7.08
C PRO A 643 9.17 -10.14 -6.67
N THR A 644 9.80 -9.46 -5.70
CA THR A 644 11.00 -9.92 -5.02
C THR A 644 10.73 -10.10 -3.54
N LEU A 645 11.63 -10.76 -2.82
CA LEU A 645 11.54 -10.78 -1.36
C LEU A 645 11.50 -9.34 -0.83
N TRP A 646 10.64 -9.12 0.14
CA TRP A 646 10.59 -7.86 0.88
C TRP A 646 11.62 -7.91 2.02
N PRO A 647 12.80 -7.26 1.88
CA PRO A 647 13.93 -7.50 2.79
C PRO A 647 13.62 -7.12 4.24
N GLN A 648 13.01 -5.94 4.46
CA GLN A 648 12.70 -5.44 5.81
C GLN A 648 11.72 -6.32 6.59
N PHE A 649 10.92 -7.12 5.93
CA PHE A 649 10.00 -8.05 6.61
C PHE A 649 10.50 -9.49 6.57
N HIS A 650 10.84 -10.02 5.39
CA HIS A 650 11.18 -11.43 5.24
C HIS A 650 12.55 -11.79 5.80
N LEU A 651 13.55 -10.91 5.60
CA LEU A 651 14.95 -11.21 5.94
C LEU A 651 15.39 -10.72 7.33
N ARG A 652 14.62 -9.83 7.96
CA ARG A 652 15.03 -9.12 9.18
C ARG A 652 15.50 -10.02 10.34
N TRP A 653 15.01 -11.26 10.42
CA TRP A 653 15.34 -12.17 11.50
C TRP A 653 16.31 -13.28 11.11
N ALA A 654 16.17 -13.82 9.90
CA ALA A 654 17.02 -14.90 9.42
C ALA A 654 18.36 -14.37 8.86
N CYS A 655 18.32 -13.26 8.14
CA CYS A 655 19.47 -12.67 7.43
C CYS A 655 19.50 -11.13 7.61
N PRO A 656 19.71 -10.62 8.83
CA PRO A 656 19.60 -9.17 9.11
C PRO A 656 20.62 -8.33 8.32
N SER A 657 21.83 -8.85 8.05
CA SER A 657 22.83 -8.18 7.21
C SER A 657 22.37 -8.04 5.76
N GLU A 658 21.71 -9.07 5.21
CA GLU A 658 21.16 -9.04 3.84
C GLU A 658 19.93 -8.11 3.79
N ALA A 659 19.14 -8.08 4.84
CA ALA A 659 18.02 -7.15 4.96
C ALA A 659 18.50 -5.69 4.91
N GLN A 660 19.55 -5.36 5.65
CA GLN A 660 20.16 -4.03 5.67
C GLN A 660 20.82 -3.69 4.32
N ALA A 661 21.55 -4.65 3.73
CA ALA A 661 22.16 -4.46 2.41
C ALA A 661 21.10 -4.22 1.32
N GLY A 662 20.01 -4.97 1.34
CA GLY A 662 18.88 -4.79 0.41
C GLY A 662 18.18 -3.44 0.56
N GLU A 663 18.06 -2.93 1.78
CA GLU A 663 17.53 -1.59 2.04
C GLU A 663 18.45 -0.51 1.49
N LEU A 664 19.75 -0.60 1.80
CA LEU A 664 20.75 0.34 1.30
C LEU A 664 20.81 0.35 -0.23
N GLU A 665 20.77 -0.82 -0.86
CA GLU A 665 20.70 -0.94 -2.32
C GLU A 665 19.45 -0.27 -2.89
N ALA A 666 18.28 -0.47 -2.26
CA ALA A 666 17.04 0.18 -2.68
C ALA A 666 17.14 1.71 -2.58
N GLN A 667 17.69 2.23 -1.50
CA GLN A 667 17.92 3.67 -1.30
C GLN A 667 18.90 4.23 -2.33
N CYS A 668 20.03 3.56 -2.57
CA CYS A 668 21.01 3.96 -3.59
C CYS A 668 20.38 4.00 -4.99
N ARG A 669 19.55 3.02 -5.33
CA ARG A 669 18.82 2.99 -6.61
C ARG A 669 17.87 4.17 -6.75
N ILE A 670 17.09 4.48 -5.72
CA ILE A 670 16.16 5.63 -5.72
C ILE A 670 16.95 6.94 -5.86
N MET A 671 18.05 7.08 -5.13
CA MET A 671 18.94 8.25 -5.22
C MET A 671 19.52 8.40 -6.64
N SER A 672 19.98 7.33 -7.26
CA SER A 672 20.49 7.32 -8.63
C SER A 672 19.42 7.77 -9.64
N ILE A 673 18.19 7.26 -9.52
CA ILE A 673 17.07 7.68 -10.37
C ILE A 673 16.77 9.19 -10.18
N LYS A 674 16.75 9.67 -8.94
CA LYS A 674 16.53 11.09 -8.62
C LYS A 674 17.65 11.97 -9.20
N PHE A 675 18.91 11.56 -9.05
CA PHE A 675 20.07 12.26 -9.59
C PHE A 675 19.99 12.35 -11.12
N SER A 676 19.71 11.24 -11.81
CA SER A 676 19.56 11.23 -13.27
C SER A 676 18.43 12.16 -13.75
N LYS A 677 17.29 12.18 -13.05
CA LYS A 677 16.18 13.12 -13.36
C LYS A 677 16.56 14.57 -13.14
N LEU A 678 17.28 14.88 -12.07
CA LEU A 678 17.77 16.24 -11.79
C LEU A 678 18.82 16.69 -12.82
N GLN A 679 19.71 15.80 -13.22
CA GLN A 679 20.71 16.07 -14.26
C GLN A 679 20.03 16.40 -15.59
N LYS A 680 19.06 15.59 -16.04
CA LYS A 680 18.28 15.88 -17.27
C LYS A 680 17.51 17.20 -17.16
N ALA A 681 16.95 17.50 -15.99
CA ALA A 681 16.24 18.76 -15.77
C ALA A 681 17.23 19.96 -15.82
N LYS A 682 18.43 19.82 -15.27
CA LYS A 682 19.50 20.80 -15.36
C LYS A 682 19.91 21.04 -16.81
N GLU A 683 20.22 19.98 -17.57
CA GLU A 683 20.58 20.05 -18.99
C GLU A 683 19.49 20.74 -19.82
N GLY A 684 18.21 20.41 -19.56
CA GLY A 684 17.08 21.08 -20.21
C GLY A 684 16.95 22.56 -19.84
N ALA A 685 17.21 22.92 -18.59
CA ALA A 685 17.21 24.31 -18.15
C ALA A 685 18.37 25.11 -18.75
N GLU A 686 19.57 24.52 -18.81
CA GLU A 686 20.74 25.13 -19.44
C GLU A 686 20.53 25.34 -20.94
N LYS A 687 19.91 24.38 -21.65
CA LYS A 687 19.55 24.54 -23.05
C LYS A 687 18.58 25.68 -23.25
N LYS A 688 17.52 25.77 -22.47
CA LYS A 688 16.55 26.89 -22.52
C LYS A 688 17.20 28.23 -22.18
N ALA A 689 18.11 28.24 -21.19
CA ALA A 689 18.85 29.46 -20.83
C ALA A 689 19.72 29.95 -21.99
N LYS A 690 20.40 29.07 -22.72
CA LYS A 690 21.20 29.39 -23.92
C LYS A 690 20.30 29.91 -25.03
N GLU A 691 19.19 29.26 -25.31
CA GLU A 691 18.20 29.71 -26.31
C GLU A 691 17.66 31.13 -25.99
N THR A 692 17.33 31.34 -24.70
CA THR A 692 16.85 32.66 -24.24
C THR A 692 17.95 33.72 -24.34
N ALA A 693 19.20 33.39 -24.05
CA ALA A 693 20.32 34.28 -24.18
C ALA A 693 20.53 34.76 -25.63
N ILE A 694 20.44 33.83 -26.59
CA ILE A 694 20.50 34.14 -28.04
C ILE A 694 19.38 35.09 -28.45
N VAL A 695 18.16 34.85 -27.99
CA VAL A 695 17.00 35.73 -28.29
C VAL A 695 17.21 37.11 -27.68
N VAL A 696 17.70 37.23 -26.45
CA VAL A 696 18.00 38.49 -25.77
C VAL A 696 19.09 39.23 -26.48
N GLU A 697 20.12 38.57 -27.00
CA GLU A 697 21.18 39.17 -27.77
C GLU A 697 20.69 39.72 -29.10
N SER A 698 19.86 38.95 -29.84
CA SER A 698 19.19 39.39 -31.08
C SER A 698 18.33 40.63 -30.86
N LEU A 699 17.45 40.60 -29.85
CA LEU A 699 16.59 41.73 -29.50
C LEU A 699 17.40 42.96 -29.05
N SER A 700 18.53 42.75 -28.39
CA SER A 700 19.44 43.81 -27.97
C SER A 700 20.14 44.45 -29.16
N ALA A 701 20.46 43.67 -30.19
CA ALA A 701 21.03 44.16 -31.44
C ALA A 701 19.99 44.96 -32.24
N GLU A 702 18.75 44.48 -32.35
CA GLU A 702 17.64 45.21 -33.00
C GLU A 702 17.35 46.52 -32.29
N LEU A 703 17.30 46.52 -30.95
CA LEU A 703 17.10 47.73 -30.16
C LEU A 703 18.23 48.77 -30.36
N ARG A 704 19.48 48.32 -30.51
CA ARG A 704 20.62 49.19 -30.81
C ARG A 704 20.47 49.80 -32.21
N ASN A 705 20.10 49.01 -33.21
CA ASN A 705 19.82 49.47 -34.56
C ASN A 705 18.68 50.49 -34.57
N GLU A 706 17.61 50.22 -33.90
CA GLU A 706 16.44 51.11 -33.83
C GLU A 706 16.75 52.44 -33.14
N LYS A 707 17.55 52.40 -32.05
CA LYS A 707 18.08 53.61 -31.40
C LYS A 707 18.98 54.40 -32.33
N GLN A 708 19.80 53.75 -33.17
CA GLN A 708 20.67 54.39 -34.11
C GLN A 708 19.88 55.08 -35.26
N LEU A 709 18.88 54.38 -35.79
CA LEU A 709 17.94 54.93 -36.78
C LEU A 709 17.17 56.13 -36.23
N SER A 710 16.65 56.00 -34.99
CA SER A 710 15.95 57.08 -34.29
C SER A 710 16.84 58.31 -34.06
N SER A 711 18.10 58.10 -33.65
CA SER A 711 19.06 59.18 -33.48
C SER A 711 19.41 59.84 -34.78
N SER A 712 19.56 59.07 -35.87
CA SER A 712 19.81 59.59 -37.25
C SER A 712 18.61 60.36 -37.72
N ALA A 713 17.40 59.87 -37.52
CA ALA A 713 16.17 60.56 -37.88
C ALA A 713 16.00 61.88 -37.12
N MET A 714 16.30 61.88 -35.82
CA MET A 714 16.31 63.13 -35.04
C MET A 714 17.37 64.18 -35.54
N ALA A 715 18.55 63.67 -35.90
CA ALA A 715 19.61 64.53 -36.43
C ALA A 715 19.20 65.17 -37.77
N LEU A 716 18.57 64.36 -38.66
CA LEU A 716 17.99 64.86 -39.94
C LEU A 716 16.87 65.86 -39.71
N ALA A 717 15.94 65.60 -38.81
CA ALA A 717 14.86 66.48 -38.42
C ALA A 717 15.38 67.83 -37.89
N LYS A 718 16.44 67.76 -37.03
CA LYS A 718 17.11 68.96 -36.47
C LYS A 718 17.83 69.73 -37.55
N ARG A 719 18.39 69.05 -38.56
CA ARG A 719 19.03 69.69 -39.70
C ARG A 719 18.01 70.37 -40.62
N ALA A 720 16.93 69.66 -40.95
CA ALA A 720 15.82 70.23 -41.72
C ALA A 720 15.15 71.41 -41.00
N SER A 721 14.98 71.35 -39.70
CA SER A 721 14.46 72.45 -38.89
C SER A 721 15.41 73.70 -38.91
N LYS A 722 16.74 73.48 -38.86
CA LYS A 722 17.70 74.53 -39.00
C LYS A 722 17.68 75.17 -40.42
N GLU A 723 17.59 74.37 -41.47
CA GLU A 723 17.49 74.82 -42.84
C GLU A 723 16.19 75.59 -43.11
N THR A 724 15.08 75.07 -42.59
CA THR A 724 13.79 75.78 -42.66
C THR A 724 13.84 77.09 -41.89
N ALA A 725 14.47 77.12 -40.73
CA ALA A 725 14.64 78.35 -39.97
C ALA A 725 15.60 79.37 -40.70
N ALA A 726 16.59 78.84 -41.45
CA ALA A 726 17.46 79.70 -42.26
C ALA A 726 16.72 80.26 -43.49
N ILE A 727 15.95 79.46 -44.19
CA ILE A 727 15.08 79.88 -45.29
C ILE A 727 14.03 80.87 -44.78
N LYS A 728 13.42 80.63 -43.69
CA LYS A 728 12.45 81.55 -43.06
C LYS A 728 13.10 82.94 -42.76
N ARG A 729 14.33 82.97 -42.26
CA ARG A 729 15.07 84.22 -42.01
C ARG A 729 15.43 84.90 -43.29
N ALA A 730 15.83 84.16 -44.36
CA ALA A 730 16.10 84.72 -45.68
C ALA A 730 14.85 85.34 -46.31
N ILE A 731 13.70 84.66 -46.23
CA ILE A 731 12.41 85.23 -46.72
C ILE A 731 11.97 86.44 -45.90
N GLN A 732 12.20 86.42 -44.61
CA GLN A 732 11.90 87.59 -43.73
C GLN A 732 12.82 88.77 -44.03
N SER A 733 14.09 88.56 -44.41
CA SER A 733 15.00 89.56 -44.80
C SER A 733 14.66 90.26 -46.17
N LEU A 734 13.90 89.51 -46.98
CA LEU A 734 13.34 90.04 -48.24
C LEU A 734 11.97 90.72 -48.07
N GLY A 735 11.54 90.97 -46.81
CA GLY A 735 10.30 91.67 -46.52
C GLY A 735 8.99 90.86 -46.67
N CYS A 736 9.08 89.55 -46.89
CA CYS A 736 7.94 88.67 -47.01
C CYS A 736 7.50 88.03 -45.69
N LYS A 737 6.21 87.97 -45.39
CA LYS A 737 5.60 87.20 -44.31
C LYS A 737 5.21 85.81 -44.79
N VAL A 738 5.71 84.77 -44.06
CA VAL A 738 5.41 83.36 -44.38
C VAL A 738 4.29 82.87 -43.45
N HIS A 739 3.16 82.50 -43.96
CA HIS A 739 2.07 81.81 -43.25
C HIS A 739 2.08 80.38 -43.60
N TYR A 740 1.95 79.48 -42.54
CA TYR A 740 1.80 78.08 -42.75
C TYR A 740 0.31 77.73 -42.59
N ALA A 741 -0.25 77.19 -43.63
CA ALA A 741 -1.55 76.54 -43.53
C ALA A 741 -1.38 75.08 -42.90
N SER A 742 -2.26 74.70 -42.02
CA SER A 742 -2.27 73.46 -41.34
C SER A 742 -2.73 72.32 -42.29
N GLY A 743 -1.89 72.03 -43.32
CA GLY A 743 -2.29 71.01 -44.34
C GLY A 743 -1.22 70.77 -45.42
N GLY A 744 0.04 71.07 -45.17
CA GLY A 744 1.16 70.56 -45.99
C GLY A 744 1.43 71.37 -47.32
N ASP A 745 0.69 72.42 -47.66
CA ASP A 745 0.97 73.28 -48.84
C ASP A 745 1.47 74.69 -48.43
N THR A 746 2.64 75.02 -48.89
CA THR A 746 3.26 76.33 -48.67
C THR A 746 2.85 77.31 -49.73
N THR A 747 1.93 78.20 -49.42
CA THR A 747 1.67 79.45 -50.28
C THR A 747 2.39 80.63 -49.74
N VAL A 748 3.07 81.40 -50.56
CA VAL A 748 3.76 82.65 -50.21
C VAL A 748 2.91 83.81 -50.72
N ASP A 749 2.18 84.42 -49.80
CA ASP A 749 1.47 85.69 -50.09
C ASP A 749 2.27 86.88 -49.63
N ILE A 750 2.39 87.88 -50.47
CA ILE A 750 3.04 89.14 -50.21
C ILE A 750 1.94 90.14 -49.80
N GLU A 751 1.77 90.37 -48.45
CA GLU A 751 0.93 91.43 -47.96
C GLU A 751 1.69 92.37 -47.03
N THR A 752 1.52 93.55 -47.23
CA THR A 752 2.05 94.74 -46.51
C THR A 752 1.10 95.13 -45.36
N SER A 753 1.53 94.97 -44.15
CA SER A 753 1.18 95.49 -42.76
C SER A 753 -0.24 96.09 -42.49
N PRO A 754 -0.70 96.22 -41.26
CA PRO A 754 -0.03 96.24 -39.95
C PRO A 754 -0.79 95.55 -38.77
N VAL A 755 0.03 95.26 -37.79
CA VAL A 755 -0.19 95.29 -36.28
C VAL A 755 -1.55 95.08 -35.70
N LYS A 756 -1.69 94.16 -34.85
CA LYS A 756 -1.93 94.24 -33.39
C LYS A 756 -2.27 92.87 -32.66
N ASN A 757 -1.56 92.71 -31.64
CA ASN A 757 -1.91 92.09 -30.29
C ASN A 757 -2.84 90.87 -30.15
N SER A 758 -2.27 89.92 -29.42
CA SER A 758 -2.54 89.48 -28.06
C SER A 758 -3.26 88.11 -27.88
N GLN A 759 -2.68 87.45 -26.94
CA GLN A 759 -3.27 86.54 -25.89
C GLN A 759 -3.34 85.04 -26.14
N LYS A 760 -2.53 84.45 -25.30
CA LYS A 760 -2.71 83.16 -24.49
C LYS A 760 -3.89 82.21 -24.78
N SER A 761 -3.60 80.97 -24.91
CA SER A 761 -4.14 80.01 -23.94
C SER A 761 -3.43 78.65 -24.10
N VAL A 762 -3.26 78.05 -22.91
CA VAL A 762 -2.81 76.67 -22.56
C VAL A 762 -3.93 75.74 -22.93
N PHE A 763 -3.60 74.57 -23.54
CA PHE A 763 -4.32 73.31 -23.34
C PHE A 763 -3.51 72.13 -23.87
N SER A 764 -3.25 71.19 -22.94
CA SER A 764 -2.85 69.83 -23.21
C SER A 764 -4.03 68.98 -23.68
N PRO A 765 -3.85 68.02 -24.53
CA PRO A 765 -4.79 66.91 -24.63
C PRO A 765 -4.15 65.61 -24.23
N SER A 766 -4.79 65.04 -23.25
CA SER A 766 -4.82 63.63 -22.97
C SER A 766 -5.59 62.91 -24.07
N THR A 767 -5.00 61.90 -24.66
CA THR A 767 -5.77 60.89 -25.39
C THR A 767 -5.38 59.51 -24.92
N ARG A 768 -6.34 58.91 -24.25
CA ARG A 768 -6.45 57.49 -24.04
C ARG A 768 -6.94 56.88 -25.34
N GLU A 769 -6.22 55.92 -25.85
CA GLU A 769 -6.79 54.93 -26.75
C GLU A 769 -6.69 53.54 -26.13
N SER A 770 -7.85 52.96 -25.94
CA SER A 770 -8.13 51.60 -25.53
C SER A 770 -7.87 50.66 -26.72
N VAL A 771 -6.92 49.77 -26.56
CA VAL A 771 -6.74 48.62 -27.47
C VAL A 771 -7.43 47.44 -26.87
N GLY A 772 -8.42 46.93 -27.61
CA GLY A 772 -9.18 45.74 -27.24
C GLY A 772 -8.31 44.50 -27.29
N ILE A 773 -8.44 43.71 -26.21
CA ILE A 773 -7.85 42.36 -26.09
C ILE A 773 -8.72 41.41 -26.90
N VAL A 774 -8.20 40.91 -27.98
CA VAL A 774 -8.70 39.73 -28.67
C VAL A 774 -8.10 38.54 -27.96
N GLN A 775 -8.96 37.73 -27.28
CA GLN A 775 -8.59 36.44 -26.75
C GLN A 775 -8.44 35.44 -27.90
N HIS A 776 -7.22 35.03 -28.19
CA HIS A 776 -6.94 33.83 -28.94
C HIS A 776 -6.71 32.68 -27.92
N GLU A 777 -7.63 31.73 -27.90
CA GLU A 777 -7.43 30.42 -27.27
C GLU A 777 -6.47 29.64 -28.17
N ASP A 778 -5.21 29.57 -27.76
CA ASP A 778 -4.28 28.60 -28.34
C ASP A 778 -4.34 27.30 -27.49
N LYS A 779 -5.05 26.32 -28.05
CA LYS A 779 -4.84 24.92 -27.72
C LYS A 779 -3.48 24.50 -28.25
N SER A 780 -2.46 24.55 -27.40
CA SER A 780 -1.18 23.92 -27.71
C SER A 780 -1.22 22.44 -27.31
N ASP A 781 -1.59 21.61 -28.27
CA ASP A 781 -1.20 20.18 -28.28
C ASP A 781 0.32 20.11 -28.49
N LEU A 782 1.05 20.04 -27.41
CA LEU A 782 2.47 19.66 -27.39
C LEU A 782 2.59 18.14 -27.42
N SER A 783 2.38 17.55 -28.58
CA SER A 783 2.89 16.21 -28.85
C SER A 783 4.38 16.31 -29.16
N VAL A 784 5.21 16.05 -28.16
CA VAL A 784 6.64 15.85 -28.37
C VAL A 784 6.86 14.44 -28.91
N SER A 785 6.95 14.32 -30.21
CA SER A 785 7.46 13.11 -30.86
C SER A 785 9.00 13.12 -30.76
N ILE A 786 9.54 12.28 -29.87
CA ILE A 786 10.98 12.01 -29.86
C ILE A 786 11.22 10.88 -30.86
N SER A 787 11.69 11.23 -32.04
CA SER A 787 12.31 10.27 -32.98
C SER A 787 13.68 9.94 -32.46
N VAL A 788 13.82 8.75 -31.84
CA VAL A 788 15.12 8.15 -31.59
C VAL A 788 15.58 7.53 -32.88
N ALA A 789 16.63 8.07 -33.47
CA ALA A 789 17.34 7.42 -34.58
C ALA A 789 17.80 6.04 -34.09
N ALA A 790 17.35 5.02 -34.78
CA ALA A 790 17.78 3.66 -34.56
C ALA A 790 19.19 3.51 -35.12
N ASP A 791 20.18 3.48 -34.25
CA ASP A 791 21.46 2.83 -34.59
C ASP A 791 21.25 1.34 -34.40
N ASP A 792 21.38 0.63 -35.53
CA ASP A 792 21.36 -0.83 -35.62
C ASP A 792 22.52 -1.43 -34.83
N VAL A 793 22.31 -1.68 -33.54
CA VAL A 793 23.08 -2.66 -32.80
C VAL A 793 22.14 -3.82 -32.50
N VAL A 794 22.30 -4.87 -33.28
CA VAL A 794 21.64 -6.17 -33.05
C VAL A 794 22.13 -6.72 -31.72
N SER A 795 21.45 -6.34 -30.63
CA SER A 795 21.55 -6.95 -29.31
C SER A 795 20.66 -8.20 -29.32
N ASN A 796 21.28 -9.37 -29.35
CA ASN A 796 20.65 -10.65 -29.11
C ASN A 796 20.23 -10.77 -27.61
N ASN A 797 19.33 -9.95 -27.17
CA ASN A 797 18.77 -10.00 -25.81
C ASN A 797 17.37 -10.62 -25.92
N PRO A 798 17.15 -11.87 -25.45
CA PRO A 798 15.86 -12.53 -25.55
C PRO A 798 14.76 -11.82 -24.75
N PHE A 799 15.11 -10.98 -23.77
CA PHE A 799 14.15 -10.20 -22.97
C PHE A 799 13.57 -8.99 -23.71
N GLY A 800 14.25 -8.41 -24.68
CA GLY A 800 13.71 -7.34 -25.52
C GLY A 800 12.49 -7.79 -26.32
N ARG A 801 12.48 -9.04 -26.81
CA ARG A 801 11.40 -9.61 -27.60
C ARG A 801 10.13 -9.87 -26.79
N VAL A 802 10.25 -10.21 -25.51
CA VAL A 802 9.09 -10.46 -24.61
C VAL A 802 8.37 -9.16 -24.31
N CYS A 803 9.09 -8.06 -24.05
CA CYS A 803 8.49 -6.75 -23.88
C CYS A 803 7.80 -6.26 -25.17
N ASP A 804 8.38 -6.56 -26.33
CA ASP A 804 7.87 -6.14 -27.62
C ASP A 804 6.55 -6.79 -28.01
N THR A 805 6.32 -8.03 -27.60
CA THR A 805 5.14 -8.80 -27.98
C THR A 805 4.04 -8.83 -26.90
N LEU A 806 4.39 -8.67 -25.64
CA LEU A 806 3.49 -8.93 -24.51
C LEU A 806 3.11 -7.71 -23.67
N CYS A 807 3.65 -6.52 -23.97
CA CYS A 807 3.34 -5.31 -23.18
C CYS A 807 1.98 -4.70 -23.58
N PRO A 808 0.98 -4.69 -22.67
CA PRO A 808 -0.35 -4.16 -22.98
C PRO A 808 -0.38 -2.62 -23.15
N LEU A 809 0.71 -1.94 -22.83
CA LEU A 809 0.84 -0.49 -22.94
C LEU A 809 1.57 -0.05 -24.23
N ARG A 810 1.88 -0.99 -25.12
CA ARG A 810 2.49 -0.68 -26.41
C ARG A 810 1.49 0.01 -27.33
N THR A 811 1.91 1.11 -27.94
CA THR A 811 1.13 1.78 -28.99
C THR A 811 1.30 1.05 -30.32
N ARG A 812 0.35 1.24 -31.28
CA ARG A 812 0.43 0.65 -32.62
C ARG A 812 1.69 1.04 -33.37
N ASP A 813 2.31 2.15 -33.02
CA ASP A 813 3.52 2.70 -33.65
C ASP A 813 4.82 2.18 -33.02
N GLY A 814 4.76 1.15 -32.16
CA GLY A 814 5.92 0.54 -31.51
C GLY A 814 6.41 1.26 -30.24
N GLY A 815 5.79 2.37 -29.86
CA GLY A 815 6.11 3.10 -28.64
C GLY A 815 5.48 2.49 -27.38
N CYS A 816 6.03 2.79 -26.20
CA CYS A 816 5.44 2.41 -24.92
C CYS A 816 4.71 3.62 -24.32
N ARG A 817 3.45 3.42 -23.87
CA ARG A 817 2.69 4.45 -23.13
C ARG A 817 3.23 4.74 -21.74
N TRP A 818 4.32 4.11 -21.39
CA TRP A 818 5.02 4.28 -20.12
C TRP A 818 6.31 5.09 -20.33
N PRO A 819 6.27 6.43 -20.27
CA PRO A 819 7.42 7.25 -20.65
C PRO A 819 8.58 7.25 -19.65
N ASP A 820 8.35 6.80 -18.38
CA ASP A 820 9.32 6.95 -17.29
C ASP A 820 9.99 5.67 -16.84
N ALA A 821 9.52 4.55 -17.28
CA ALA A 821 10.15 3.29 -16.92
C ALA A 821 11.11 2.89 -18.04
N GLY A 822 12.38 2.92 -17.76
CA GLY A 822 13.29 2.07 -18.47
C GLY A 822 12.83 0.62 -18.30
N CYS A 823 11.76 0.22 -19.00
CA CYS A 823 11.20 -1.13 -18.95
C CYS A 823 12.29 -2.17 -19.26
N ALA A 824 13.22 -1.83 -20.16
CA ALA A 824 14.42 -2.59 -20.47
C ALA A 824 15.44 -2.60 -19.30
N GLN A 825 15.55 -1.52 -18.54
CA GLN A 825 16.42 -1.46 -17.36
C GLN A 825 15.85 -2.25 -16.18
N LEU A 826 14.54 -2.26 -15.99
CA LEU A 826 13.89 -3.10 -15.00
C LEU A 826 14.04 -4.59 -15.36
N ALA A 827 13.86 -4.97 -16.62
CA ALA A 827 14.02 -6.36 -17.07
C ALA A 827 15.46 -6.89 -16.91
N SER A 828 16.49 -6.05 -17.14
CA SER A 828 17.90 -6.44 -16.99
C SER A 828 18.36 -6.63 -15.53
N GLN A 829 17.64 -6.08 -14.56
CA GLN A 829 17.96 -6.19 -13.14
C GLN A 829 17.29 -7.39 -12.45
N PHE A 830 16.39 -8.09 -13.14
CA PHE A 830 15.71 -9.30 -12.65
C PHE A 830 16.43 -10.61 -13.05
N ILE A 831 17.70 -10.55 -13.41
CA ILE A 831 18.51 -11.73 -13.72
C ILE A 831 18.77 -12.49 -12.41
N GLY A 832 17.88 -13.40 -12.07
CA GLY A 832 18.01 -14.29 -10.91
C GLY A 832 16.82 -15.20 -10.68
N VAL A 833 15.66 -14.83 -11.20
CA VAL A 833 14.48 -15.68 -11.13
C VAL A 833 14.10 -16.04 -12.56
N LYS A 834 14.48 -17.23 -13.02
CA LYS A 834 13.80 -17.87 -14.15
C LYS A 834 12.35 -18.08 -13.70
N ALA A 835 11.48 -17.12 -14.03
CA ALA A 835 10.07 -17.39 -14.02
C ALA A 835 9.84 -18.56 -14.97
N ASP A 836 9.24 -19.63 -14.46
CA ASP A 836 8.86 -20.76 -15.28
C ASP A 836 7.80 -20.26 -16.26
N TYR A 837 8.15 -20.13 -17.52
CA TYR A 837 7.29 -19.56 -18.57
C TYR A 837 6.03 -20.41 -18.80
N GLU A 838 6.07 -21.72 -18.49
CA GLU A 838 4.90 -22.60 -18.53
C GLU A 838 3.85 -22.24 -17.45
N ALA A 839 4.28 -21.68 -16.31
CA ALA A 839 3.37 -21.19 -15.28
C ALA A 839 2.69 -19.86 -15.69
N LEU A 840 3.32 -19.05 -16.53
CA LEU A 840 2.74 -17.83 -17.09
C LEU A 840 1.70 -18.12 -18.17
N ASP A 841 1.89 -19.16 -18.98
CA ASP A 841 0.90 -19.62 -19.96
C ASP A 841 -0.37 -20.21 -19.30
N SER A 842 -0.27 -20.66 -18.04
CA SER A 842 -1.43 -21.13 -17.28
C SER A 842 -2.30 -20.02 -16.68
N LEU A 843 -1.87 -18.77 -16.72
CA LEU A 843 -2.65 -17.63 -16.29
C LEU A 843 -3.59 -17.19 -17.43
N SER A 844 -4.81 -17.77 -17.47
CA SER A 844 -5.89 -17.43 -18.40
C SER A 844 -6.23 -15.93 -18.48
N ILE A 845 -5.79 -15.15 -17.51
CA ILE A 845 -5.84 -13.68 -17.45
C ILE A 845 -5.12 -13.05 -18.65
N TYR A 846 -3.97 -13.64 -19.08
CA TYR A 846 -3.18 -13.10 -20.19
C TYR A 846 -3.77 -13.47 -21.57
N GLU A 847 -4.32 -14.66 -21.73
CA GLU A 847 -4.97 -15.03 -22.99
C GLU A 847 -6.16 -14.14 -23.33
N GLY A 848 -7.00 -13.80 -22.36
CA GLY A 848 -8.11 -12.84 -22.53
C GLY A 848 -7.64 -11.45 -22.91
N TYR A 849 -6.50 -11.01 -22.35
CA TYR A 849 -5.92 -9.69 -22.60
C TYR A 849 -5.42 -9.55 -24.06
N PHE A 850 -4.78 -10.58 -24.61
CA PHE A 850 -4.17 -10.54 -25.94
C PHE A 850 -5.17 -10.78 -27.08
N LYS A 851 -6.20 -11.57 -26.88
CA LYS A 851 -7.26 -11.79 -27.89
C LYS A 851 -8.06 -10.52 -28.18
N THR A 852 -8.24 -9.63 -27.20
CA THR A 852 -8.99 -8.37 -27.39
C THR A 852 -8.19 -7.27 -28.08
N VAL A 853 -6.85 -7.31 -28.05
CA VAL A 853 -5.98 -6.30 -28.69
C VAL A 853 -5.75 -6.62 -30.19
N SER A 854 -5.88 -7.89 -30.59
CA SER A 854 -5.71 -8.29 -32.01
C SER A 854 -6.94 -8.07 -32.88
N THR A 855 -8.08 -7.64 -32.32
CA THR A 855 -9.35 -7.39 -33.04
C THR A 855 -9.80 -5.93 -33.01
N LEU A 856 -9.00 -5.03 -32.49
CA LEU A 856 -9.12 -3.57 -32.63
C LEU A 856 -7.89 -3.02 -33.33
#